data_73aeffbdc623da37ce491d58fc96a30c
#
_entry.id   73aeffbdc623da37ce491d58fc96a30c
#
_cell.length_a   1.000
_cell.length_b   1.000
_cell.length_c   1.000
_cell.angle_alpha   90.00
_cell.angle_beta   90.00
_cell.angle_gamma   90.00
#
_symmetry.space_group_name_H-M   'P 1'
#
loop_
_entity.id
_entity.type
_entity.pdbx_description
1 polymer ?
#
loop_
_entity_poly.entity_id
_entity_poly.type
_entity_poly.pdbx_seq_one_letter_code
_entity_poly.pdbx_strand_id
1 'polypeptide(L)'
;METRTERLSQRDDERLWLAVWLGLAVITALALWRLRDFPYHLSWPAALHGMVEVLPTTLWAAVRIWIFWAWSAAVIAGLVLRIDPEIDLADAILGGVGGLWALGYFLGVLLGPLGLFNTATLWSLLALGTVWLWYSPPPIPGATPTTGQKLALLATGLLAVSMLPLQLASPVAPFMDVLAVPSSVQRIVTFGVYLPFDNAAYGVWGPAAQTPGLELFLAMLGLGADLHAGAGALAQSQVMVPICALMIFATWRLGKTLFSDTAGGIATLLLFWTCLFRRAQGVRGTAVDFALIGLGLAFFLDPSHRRTLIALGAMILGTAVASHSLNGGFAMIVASAGVLFWLAENDYRRFIAGVVCLAGTTLIAVPDIAISTAHHLPYFALAASIATGIALIIVASARLPLTSRIGNREALRILNISIIAGFILAVLLRQSQERFSLFHKVSEDLPLLMLFCFAGFAAAIAISWRDDEAPIPYAALAAVALTLGLVGEYIDALAHMPQYQTTSMVMLWDVAIKLWDYWCPYFLVFPAGFAVALAYDRWSGPAVFFVLMTLLIYPWYQISDPVDYDSVEHSITEQWAFNLQTAAEGYWSGHSDRRWTFGVEERPLIDLLEKEIAAGRITTATHILHLTHDTSSWSLVQFPILTGIDDDPIEVDHHPDNLYQMGGRVRGMSELSAAVAARPPYILEQVPPPAVLGETPAGYDQILNSGYIRLYRRDDLAATPARHNFIYSNLVAIAAIIGIMVVMRRRRSADGDPSVV
;
A
#
# COMPACT_ATOMS: atom_id res chain seq x y z
N MET A 1 43.23 -15.15 1.12
CA MET A 1 44.21 -14.06 0.84
C MET A 1 43.63 -13.22 -0.27
N GLU A 2 42.98 -12.11 0.06
CA GLU A 2 42.50 -11.15 -0.93
C GLU A 2 43.67 -10.57 -1.72
N THR A 3 43.55 -10.55 -3.01
CA THR A 3 44.60 -9.99 -3.87
C THR A 3 44.65 -8.46 -3.70
N ARG A 4 45.82 -7.86 -3.91
CA ARG A 4 45.99 -6.38 -3.83
C ARG A 4 45.07 -5.63 -4.79
N THR A 5 44.67 -6.25 -5.88
CA THR A 5 43.75 -5.72 -6.89
C THR A 5 42.31 -5.67 -6.36
N GLU A 6 41.84 -6.69 -5.62
CA GLU A 6 40.52 -6.71 -5.01
C GLU A 6 40.35 -5.62 -3.96
N ARG A 7 41.40 -5.40 -3.14
CA ARG A 7 41.36 -4.29 -2.11
C ARG A 7 41.36 -2.89 -2.74
N LEU A 8 42.02 -2.69 -3.87
CA LEU A 8 42.00 -1.41 -4.57
C LEU A 8 40.65 -1.16 -5.21
N SER A 9 40.04 -2.18 -5.84
CA SER A 9 38.70 -2.12 -6.41
C SER A 9 37.63 -1.81 -5.30
N GLN A 10 37.74 -2.46 -4.14
CA GLN A 10 36.81 -2.22 -3.02
C GLN A 10 36.91 -0.79 -2.45
N ARG A 11 38.15 -0.25 -2.33
CA ARG A 11 38.35 1.13 -1.86
C ARG A 11 37.80 2.17 -2.84
N ASP A 12 37.92 1.93 -4.14
CA ASP A 12 37.39 2.84 -5.15
C ASP A 12 35.86 2.79 -5.19
N ASP A 13 35.26 1.64 -4.96
CA ASP A 13 33.81 1.48 -4.80
C ASP A 13 33.29 2.24 -3.54
N GLU A 14 33.96 2.09 -2.40
CA GLU A 14 33.60 2.81 -1.17
C GLU A 14 33.68 4.34 -1.34
N ARG A 15 34.70 4.86 -2.03
CA ARG A 15 34.84 6.30 -2.33
C ARG A 15 33.74 6.80 -3.26
N LEU A 16 33.38 6.02 -4.27
CA LEU A 16 32.29 6.33 -5.17
C LEU A 16 30.97 6.48 -4.39
N TRP A 17 30.64 5.50 -3.55
CA TRP A 17 29.41 5.55 -2.76
C TRP A 17 29.39 6.69 -1.75
N LEU A 18 30.51 6.99 -1.11
CA LEU A 18 30.62 8.15 -0.24
C LEU A 18 30.36 9.46 -1.01
N ALA A 19 30.93 9.60 -2.23
CA ALA A 19 30.71 10.77 -3.07
C ALA A 19 29.24 10.88 -3.51
N VAL A 20 28.55 9.78 -3.81
CA VAL A 20 27.13 9.74 -4.15
C VAL A 20 26.27 10.19 -2.97
N TRP A 21 26.54 9.70 -1.76
CA TRP A 21 25.81 10.13 -0.55
C TRP A 21 26.05 11.61 -0.21
N LEU A 22 27.27 12.11 -0.38
CA LEU A 22 27.57 13.54 -0.22
C LEU A 22 26.84 14.37 -1.29
N GLY A 23 26.81 13.89 -2.54
CA GLY A 23 26.03 14.54 -3.60
C GLY A 23 24.54 14.60 -3.27
N LEU A 24 23.97 13.51 -2.76
CA LEU A 24 22.59 13.48 -2.31
C LEU A 24 22.33 14.50 -1.19
N ALA A 25 23.23 14.60 -0.21
CA ALA A 25 23.11 15.58 0.86
C ALA A 25 23.15 17.03 0.33
N VAL A 26 24.02 17.32 -0.65
CA VAL A 26 24.08 18.63 -1.30
C VAL A 26 22.80 18.93 -2.09
N ILE A 27 22.30 17.97 -2.88
CA ILE A 27 21.03 18.12 -3.61
C ILE A 27 19.89 18.41 -2.65
N THR A 28 19.81 17.67 -1.54
CA THR A 28 18.79 17.87 -0.51
C THR A 28 18.88 19.26 0.12
N ALA A 29 20.09 19.71 0.46
CA ALA A 29 20.31 21.06 1.01
C ALA A 29 19.90 22.16 0.02
N LEU A 30 20.21 21.99 -1.27
CA LEU A 30 19.80 22.91 -2.33
C LEU A 30 18.28 22.91 -2.53
N ALA A 31 17.62 21.75 -2.45
CA ALA A 31 16.17 21.65 -2.54
C ALA A 31 15.50 22.38 -1.36
N LEU A 32 15.96 22.14 -0.13
CA LEU A 32 15.48 22.86 1.07
C LEU A 32 15.73 24.36 0.98
N TRP A 33 16.89 24.77 0.45
CA TRP A 33 17.18 26.18 0.20
C TRP A 33 16.20 26.82 -0.78
N ARG A 34 15.83 26.10 -1.83
CA ARG A 34 14.90 26.57 -2.85
C ARG A 34 13.47 26.70 -2.34
N LEU A 35 13.05 25.86 -1.39
CA LEU A 35 11.74 25.97 -0.71
C LEU A 35 11.55 27.35 -0.04
N ARG A 36 12.64 28.04 0.28
CA ARG A 36 12.57 29.40 0.84
C ARG A 36 11.88 30.40 -0.08
N ASP A 37 12.01 30.23 -1.38
CA ASP A 37 11.55 31.20 -2.41
C ASP A 37 10.22 30.74 -3.05
N PHE A 38 9.51 29.79 -2.44
CA PHE A 38 8.26 29.25 -2.97
C PHE A 38 7.12 30.28 -2.90
N PRO A 39 6.22 30.37 -3.92
CA PRO A 39 5.19 31.42 -4.01
C PRO A 39 4.12 31.37 -2.92
N TYR A 40 4.10 30.34 -2.09
CA TYR A 40 3.09 30.12 -1.05
C TYR A 40 3.37 30.81 0.29
N HIS A 41 4.17 31.83 0.35
CA HIS A 41 4.42 32.60 1.60
C HIS A 41 4.55 31.71 2.84
N LEU A 42 5.34 30.63 2.73
CA LEU A 42 5.48 29.67 3.82
C LEU A 42 6.06 30.38 5.04
N SER A 43 5.24 30.53 6.08
CA SER A 43 5.73 31.02 7.37
C SER A 43 6.48 29.88 8.05
N TRP A 44 7.80 29.80 7.81
CA TRP A 44 8.66 28.83 8.47
C TRP A 44 8.49 28.77 9.99
N PRO A 45 8.36 29.89 10.72
CA PRO A 45 8.09 29.86 12.15
C PRO A 45 6.76 29.18 12.48
N ALA A 46 5.69 29.42 11.72
CA ALA A 46 4.40 28.78 11.92
C ALA A 46 4.45 27.28 11.57
N ALA A 47 5.10 26.92 10.46
CA ALA A 47 5.29 25.52 10.08
C ALA A 47 6.08 24.73 11.12
N LEU A 48 7.16 25.30 11.65
CA LEU A 48 7.98 24.69 12.70
C LEU A 48 7.21 24.58 14.02
N HIS A 49 6.46 25.62 14.39
CA HIS A 49 5.62 25.58 15.58
C HIS A 49 4.59 24.46 15.47
N GLY A 50 3.94 24.39 14.35
CA GLY A 50 3.01 23.34 14.03
C GLY A 50 3.59 21.95 14.11
N MET A 51 4.72 21.74 13.48
CA MET A 51 5.43 20.44 13.57
C MET A 51 5.71 20.05 15.02
N VAL A 52 6.12 21.00 15.86
CA VAL A 52 6.43 20.74 17.27
C VAL A 52 5.20 20.30 18.05
N GLU A 53 4.01 20.83 17.74
CA GLU A 53 2.77 20.45 18.43
C GLU A 53 2.27 19.05 18.01
N VAL A 54 2.35 18.71 16.73
CA VAL A 54 1.88 17.42 16.19
C VAL A 54 2.91 16.30 16.38
N LEU A 55 4.19 16.63 16.29
CA LEU A 55 5.29 15.67 16.30
C LEU A 55 5.24 14.67 17.47
N PRO A 56 4.94 15.05 18.72
CA PRO A 56 4.86 14.07 19.79
C PRO A 56 3.85 12.95 19.54
N THR A 57 2.67 13.30 19.01
CA THR A 57 1.60 12.32 18.73
C THR A 57 1.94 11.44 17.54
N THR A 58 2.37 12.06 16.43
CA THR A 58 2.69 11.33 15.19
C THR A 58 3.95 10.49 15.36
N LEU A 59 4.99 11.02 16.01
CA LEU A 59 6.22 10.29 16.29
C LEU A 59 5.95 9.08 17.21
N TRP A 60 5.15 9.26 18.23
CA TRP A 60 4.78 8.17 19.13
C TRP A 60 4.01 7.07 18.40
N ALA A 61 3.03 7.45 17.57
CA ALA A 61 2.31 6.51 16.73
C ALA A 61 3.24 5.82 15.73
N ALA A 62 4.10 6.57 15.04
CA ALA A 62 5.08 6.03 14.10
C ALA A 62 5.99 4.99 14.74
N VAL A 63 6.59 5.30 15.90
CA VAL A 63 7.50 4.40 16.63
C VAL A 63 6.79 3.10 16.98
N ARG A 64 5.56 3.16 17.51
CA ARG A 64 4.79 1.97 17.89
C ARG A 64 4.43 1.12 16.68
N ILE A 65 3.94 1.73 15.59
CA ILE A 65 3.63 1.05 14.34
C ILE A 65 4.88 0.39 13.76
N TRP A 66 5.99 1.12 13.69
CA TRP A 66 7.22 0.61 13.09
C TRP A 66 7.88 -0.50 13.90
N ILE A 67 7.85 -0.42 15.23
CA ILE A 67 8.32 -1.50 16.09
C ILE A 67 7.49 -2.77 15.86
N PHE A 68 6.15 -2.65 15.90
CA PHE A 68 5.27 -3.78 15.67
C PHE A 68 5.46 -4.37 14.26
N TRP A 69 5.53 -3.50 13.25
CA TRP A 69 5.75 -3.91 11.86
C TRP A 69 7.09 -4.61 11.67
N ALA A 70 8.18 -3.95 12.06
CA ALA A 70 9.54 -4.48 11.89
C ALA A 70 9.71 -5.80 12.65
N TRP A 71 9.21 -5.89 13.88
CA TRP A 71 9.28 -7.12 14.66
C TRP A 71 8.47 -8.24 14.01
N SER A 72 7.23 -7.98 13.62
CA SER A 72 6.38 -8.98 12.96
C SER A 72 6.97 -9.43 11.62
N ALA A 73 7.48 -8.50 10.80
CA ALA A 73 8.16 -8.81 9.55
C ALA A 73 9.45 -9.64 9.79
N ALA A 74 10.24 -9.33 10.83
CA ALA A 74 11.42 -10.08 11.19
C ALA A 74 11.08 -11.52 11.63
N VAL A 75 9.98 -11.71 12.36
CA VAL A 75 9.49 -13.05 12.73
C VAL A 75 9.09 -13.84 11.48
N ILE A 76 8.36 -13.25 10.56
CA ILE A 76 7.97 -13.93 9.32
C ILE A 76 9.20 -14.22 8.46
N ALA A 77 10.15 -13.28 8.33
CA ALA A 77 11.41 -13.49 7.61
C ALA A 77 12.23 -14.65 8.22
N GLY A 78 12.28 -14.71 9.56
CA GLY A 78 12.91 -15.81 10.27
C GLY A 78 12.24 -17.16 10.01
N LEU A 79 10.90 -17.20 9.93
CA LEU A 79 10.17 -18.40 9.56
C LEU A 79 10.46 -18.81 8.10
N VAL A 80 10.52 -17.85 7.18
CA VAL A 80 10.89 -18.10 5.76
C VAL A 80 12.28 -18.72 5.67
N LEU A 81 13.29 -18.14 6.35
CA LEU A 81 14.65 -18.70 6.41
C LEU A 81 14.70 -20.07 7.09
N ARG A 82 13.80 -20.34 8.02
CA ARG A 82 13.70 -21.65 8.65
C ARG A 82 13.15 -22.73 7.73
N ILE A 83 12.17 -22.34 6.89
CA ILE A 83 11.55 -23.25 5.91
C ILE A 83 12.51 -23.52 4.74
N ASP A 84 13.22 -22.49 4.30
CA ASP A 84 14.17 -22.57 3.18
C ASP A 84 15.46 -21.81 3.54
N PRO A 85 16.44 -22.49 4.17
CA PRO A 85 17.69 -21.88 4.64
C PRO A 85 18.59 -21.32 3.55
N GLU A 86 18.33 -21.67 2.29
CA GLU A 86 19.13 -21.21 1.16
C GLU A 86 18.58 -19.92 0.52
N ILE A 87 17.46 -19.38 1.01
CA ILE A 87 16.94 -18.09 0.54
C ILE A 87 17.91 -16.97 0.91
N ASP A 88 18.11 -16.03 -0.01
CA ASP A 88 18.87 -14.81 0.26
C ASP A 88 18.21 -14.01 1.40
N LEU A 89 19.03 -13.41 2.26
CA LEU A 89 18.53 -12.59 3.38
C LEU A 89 17.63 -11.46 2.93
N ALA A 90 17.95 -10.80 1.80
CA ALA A 90 17.12 -9.74 1.25
C ALA A 90 15.74 -10.27 0.81
N ASP A 91 15.69 -11.43 0.14
CA ASP A 91 14.44 -12.08 -0.25
C ASP A 91 13.64 -12.53 0.97
N ALA A 92 14.29 -12.99 2.03
CA ALA A 92 13.63 -13.35 3.28
C ALA A 92 13.02 -12.13 3.99
N ILE A 93 13.73 -11.00 4.03
CA ILE A 93 13.23 -9.74 4.61
C ILE A 93 12.05 -9.23 3.79
N LEU A 94 12.16 -9.18 2.46
CA LEU A 94 11.06 -8.75 1.59
C LEU A 94 9.85 -9.69 1.70
N GLY A 95 10.10 -10.99 1.77
CA GLY A 95 9.07 -12.00 2.03
C GLY A 95 8.42 -11.82 3.40
N GLY A 96 9.19 -11.39 4.40
CA GLY A 96 8.69 -11.04 5.73
C GLY A 96 7.75 -9.84 5.70
N VAL A 97 8.13 -8.77 5.02
CA VAL A 97 7.32 -7.53 4.93
C VAL A 97 6.07 -7.76 4.06
N GLY A 98 6.21 -8.33 2.86
CA GLY A 98 5.07 -8.61 1.99
C GLY A 98 4.15 -9.71 2.55
N GLY A 99 4.75 -10.74 3.18
CA GLY A 99 4.02 -11.79 3.87
C GLY A 99 3.25 -11.29 5.10
N LEU A 100 3.77 -10.28 5.79
CA LEU A 100 3.04 -9.64 6.89
C LEU A 100 1.80 -8.90 6.40
N TRP A 101 1.88 -8.22 5.25
CA TRP A 101 0.70 -7.60 4.66
C TRP A 101 -0.36 -8.65 4.31
N ALA A 102 0.06 -9.74 3.64
CA ALA A 102 -0.84 -10.86 3.34
C ALA A 102 -1.42 -11.47 4.62
N LEU A 103 -0.61 -11.65 5.67
CA LEU A 103 -1.06 -12.16 6.95
C LEU A 103 -2.09 -11.25 7.62
N GLY A 104 -1.93 -9.93 7.56
CA GLY A 104 -2.89 -8.96 8.07
C GLY A 104 -4.26 -9.13 7.42
N TYR A 105 -4.27 -9.27 6.09
CA TYR A 105 -5.49 -9.56 5.34
C TYR A 105 -6.10 -10.92 5.74
N PHE A 106 -5.31 -11.99 5.80
CA PHE A 106 -5.81 -13.32 6.16
C PHE A 106 -6.35 -13.36 7.59
N LEU A 107 -5.61 -12.82 8.55
CA LEU A 107 -6.05 -12.78 9.93
C LEU A 107 -7.32 -11.94 10.11
N GLY A 108 -7.41 -10.81 9.42
CA GLY A 108 -8.59 -9.95 9.47
C GLY A 108 -9.84 -10.67 8.98
N VAL A 109 -9.75 -11.36 7.83
CA VAL A 109 -10.89 -12.13 7.29
C VAL A 109 -11.18 -13.38 8.13
N LEU A 110 -10.18 -14.11 8.62
CA LEU A 110 -10.39 -15.37 9.35
C LEU A 110 -10.80 -15.15 10.81
N LEU A 111 -10.20 -14.18 11.49
CA LEU A 111 -10.36 -13.97 12.93
C LEU A 111 -11.34 -12.86 13.28
N GLY A 112 -11.56 -11.90 12.37
CA GLY A 112 -12.47 -10.78 12.62
C GLY A 112 -13.85 -11.22 13.09
N PRO A 113 -14.55 -12.13 12.39
CA PRO A 113 -15.90 -12.56 12.78
C PRO A 113 -15.97 -13.31 14.10
N LEU A 114 -14.83 -13.88 14.51
CA LEU A 114 -14.70 -14.57 15.77
C LEU A 114 -14.41 -13.61 16.92
N GLY A 115 -14.28 -12.28 16.64
CA GLY A 115 -13.84 -11.29 17.60
C GLY A 115 -12.41 -11.47 18.08
N LEU A 116 -11.60 -12.22 17.32
CA LEU A 116 -10.21 -12.55 17.63
C LEU A 116 -9.21 -11.63 16.93
N PHE A 117 -9.65 -10.76 16.04
CA PHE A 117 -8.79 -9.75 15.40
C PHE A 117 -8.64 -8.54 16.31
N ASN A 118 -7.78 -8.65 17.31
CA ASN A 118 -7.56 -7.66 18.36
C ASN A 118 -6.10 -7.65 18.82
N THR A 119 -5.71 -6.63 19.57
CA THR A 119 -4.36 -6.39 20.07
C THR A 119 -3.80 -7.61 20.83
N ALA A 120 -4.58 -8.22 21.73
CA ALA A 120 -4.12 -9.35 22.55
C ALA A 120 -3.77 -10.57 21.68
N THR A 121 -4.60 -10.89 20.69
CA THR A 121 -4.36 -12.00 19.76
C THR A 121 -3.11 -11.75 18.91
N LEU A 122 -2.98 -10.55 18.35
CA LEU A 122 -1.84 -10.19 17.50
C LEU A 122 -0.51 -10.29 18.27
N TRP A 123 -0.45 -9.75 19.49
CA TRP A 123 0.74 -9.86 20.34
C TRP A 123 1.01 -11.29 20.80
N SER A 124 -0.03 -12.09 21.05
CA SER A 124 0.13 -13.50 21.38
C SER A 124 0.74 -14.31 20.23
N LEU A 125 0.29 -14.07 19.00
CA LEU A 125 0.85 -14.71 17.80
C LEU A 125 2.30 -14.26 17.56
N LEU A 126 2.59 -12.97 17.74
CA LEU A 126 3.94 -12.43 17.61
C LEU A 126 4.89 -13.01 18.67
N ALA A 127 4.44 -13.11 19.92
CA ALA A 127 5.20 -13.71 21.00
C ALA A 127 5.50 -15.19 20.73
N LEU A 128 4.49 -15.95 20.26
CA LEU A 128 4.65 -17.36 19.92
C LEU A 128 5.68 -17.54 18.79
N GLY A 129 5.60 -16.76 17.72
CA GLY A 129 6.57 -16.79 16.62
C GLY A 129 7.99 -16.41 17.08
N THR A 130 8.10 -15.39 17.93
CA THR A 130 9.38 -14.95 18.51
C THR A 130 10.01 -16.04 19.37
N VAL A 131 9.23 -16.66 20.24
CA VAL A 131 9.71 -17.75 21.10
C VAL A 131 10.13 -18.96 20.26
N TRP A 132 9.36 -19.30 19.23
CA TRP A 132 9.74 -20.37 18.32
C TRP A 132 11.10 -20.10 17.69
N LEU A 133 11.33 -18.91 17.11
CA LEU A 133 12.61 -18.55 16.50
C LEU A 133 13.76 -18.50 17.54
N TRP A 134 13.47 -18.07 18.76
CA TRP A 134 14.45 -18.11 19.84
C TRP A 134 14.93 -19.53 20.11
N TYR A 135 14.03 -20.50 20.17
CA TYR A 135 14.38 -21.90 20.41
C TYR A 135 14.92 -22.62 19.15
N SER A 136 14.63 -22.14 17.99
CA SER A 136 15.05 -22.71 16.72
C SER A 136 15.51 -21.61 15.76
N PRO A 137 16.66 -20.96 16.06
CA PRO A 137 17.11 -19.82 15.28
C PRO A 137 17.38 -20.24 13.83
N PRO A 138 16.95 -19.40 12.86
CA PRO A 138 17.27 -19.65 11.47
C PRO A 138 18.76 -19.42 11.22
N PRO A 139 19.36 -20.10 10.25
CA PRO A 139 20.68 -19.73 9.76
C PRO A 139 20.55 -18.35 9.07
N ILE A 140 21.38 -17.41 9.48
CA ILE A 140 21.44 -16.09 8.83
C ILE A 140 22.55 -16.15 7.79
N PRO A 141 22.23 -16.13 6.48
CA PRO A 141 23.25 -16.13 5.44
C PRO A 141 24.03 -14.81 5.51
N GLY A 142 25.36 -14.91 5.51
CA GLY A 142 26.23 -13.75 5.36
C GLY A 142 26.10 -13.21 3.92
N ALA A 143 25.62 -11.99 3.76
CA ALA A 143 25.47 -11.38 2.46
C ALA A 143 26.15 -10.01 2.42
N THR A 144 26.96 -9.81 1.40
CA THR A 144 27.41 -8.46 1.00
C THR A 144 26.36 -7.87 0.06
N PRO A 145 25.92 -6.61 0.27
CA PRO A 145 24.90 -6.01 -0.57
C PRO A 145 25.40 -5.90 -2.03
N THR A 146 24.56 -6.32 -2.95
CA THR A 146 24.82 -6.23 -4.40
C THR A 146 24.77 -4.78 -4.88
N THR A 147 25.21 -4.49 -6.11
CA THR A 147 25.11 -3.16 -6.72
C THR A 147 23.65 -2.70 -6.79
N GLY A 148 22.74 -3.58 -7.21
CA GLY A 148 21.33 -3.26 -7.27
C GLY A 148 20.74 -2.95 -5.89
N GLN A 149 21.13 -3.68 -4.85
CA GLN A 149 20.72 -3.38 -3.46
C GLN A 149 21.26 -2.03 -2.97
N LYS A 150 22.51 -1.70 -3.27
CA LYS A 150 23.10 -0.39 -2.94
C LYS A 150 22.33 0.75 -3.61
N LEU A 151 21.93 0.59 -4.88
CA LEU A 151 21.10 1.56 -5.61
C LEU A 151 19.68 1.67 -5.00
N ALA A 152 19.07 0.57 -4.63
CA ALA A 152 17.78 0.57 -3.94
C ALA A 152 17.87 1.25 -2.55
N LEU A 153 18.96 1.03 -1.81
CA LEU A 153 19.23 1.76 -0.55
C LEU A 153 19.41 3.26 -0.77
N LEU A 154 20.09 3.67 -1.84
CA LEU A 154 20.24 5.08 -2.23
C LEU A 154 18.87 5.70 -2.55
N ALA A 155 18.03 5.00 -3.33
CA ALA A 155 16.67 5.41 -3.60
C ALA A 155 15.83 5.55 -2.32
N THR A 156 15.98 4.61 -1.38
CA THR A 156 15.30 4.66 -0.07
C THR A 156 15.83 5.82 0.79
N GLY A 157 17.11 6.13 0.73
CA GLY A 157 17.70 7.31 1.37
C GLY A 157 17.10 8.62 0.84
N LEU A 158 16.96 8.74 -0.49
CA LEU A 158 16.30 9.87 -1.13
C LEU A 158 14.83 9.98 -0.68
N LEU A 159 14.11 8.85 -0.67
CA LEU A 159 12.75 8.77 -0.16
C LEU A 159 12.66 9.26 1.30
N ALA A 160 13.50 8.72 2.18
CA ALA A 160 13.47 9.07 3.60
C ALA A 160 13.70 10.57 3.82
N VAL A 161 14.67 11.15 3.13
CA VAL A 161 14.96 12.58 3.23
C VAL A 161 13.78 13.43 2.72
N SER A 162 13.13 13.01 1.63
CA SER A 162 12.04 13.78 1.02
C SER A 162 10.71 13.62 1.74
N MET A 163 10.42 12.45 2.31
CA MET A 163 9.08 12.13 2.83
C MET A 163 8.98 12.01 4.35
N LEU A 164 10.06 11.67 5.04
CA LEU A 164 9.99 11.45 6.48
C LEU A 164 9.52 12.69 7.28
N PRO A 165 10.01 13.89 6.99
CA PRO A 165 9.49 15.10 7.64
C PRO A 165 8.01 15.33 7.36
N LEU A 166 7.56 15.07 6.12
CA LEU A 166 6.17 15.15 5.71
C LEU A 166 5.28 14.17 6.48
N GLN A 167 5.70 12.92 6.56
CA GLN A 167 5.00 11.89 7.31
C GLN A 167 4.88 12.25 8.80
N LEU A 168 5.95 12.75 9.41
CA LEU A 168 5.95 13.15 10.82
C LEU A 168 5.15 14.43 11.09
N ALA A 169 5.01 15.31 10.10
CA ALA A 169 4.21 16.53 10.21
C ALA A 169 2.72 16.31 9.95
N SER A 170 2.34 15.19 9.34
CA SER A 170 0.96 14.92 8.93
C SER A 170 0.37 13.72 9.65
N PRO A 171 -0.60 13.89 10.54
CA PRO A 171 -1.31 12.78 11.18
C PRO A 171 -2.31 12.10 10.25
N VAL A 172 -2.57 12.67 9.07
CA VAL A 172 -3.45 12.11 8.03
C VAL A 172 -2.76 12.18 6.68
N ALA A 173 -3.03 11.21 5.82
CA ALA A 173 -2.55 11.23 4.45
C ALA A 173 -3.13 12.44 3.67
N PRO A 174 -2.32 13.12 2.85
CA PRO A 174 -2.63 14.46 2.35
C PRO A 174 -3.69 14.56 1.24
N PHE A 175 -4.31 13.46 0.81
CA PHE A 175 -5.22 13.44 -0.34
C PHE A 175 -6.64 12.97 -0.04
N MET A 176 -7.63 13.66 -0.61
CA MET A 176 -9.06 13.41 -0.40
C MET A 176 -9.53 11.99 -0.79
N ASP A 177 -9.07 11.47 -1.91
CA ASP A 177 -9.47 10.12 -2.38
C ASP A 177 -9.06 8.99 -1.43
N VAL A 178 -8.29 9.33 -0.41
CA VAL A 178 -7.67 8.39 0.53
C VAL A 178 -8.45 8.29 1.83
N LEU A 179 -9.45 9.14 2.05
CA LEU A 179 -10.16 9.25 3.33
C LEU A 179 -11.09 8.06 3.63
N ALA A 180 -11.53 7.36 2.61
CA ALA A 180 -12.32 6.16 2.77
C ALA A 180 -11.52 5.06 3.52
N VAL A 181 -10.24 4.90 3.22
CA VAL A 181 -9.39 3.90 3.87
C VAL A 181 -9.27 4.11 5.38
N PRO A 182 -8.91 5.31 5.90
CA PRO A 182 -8.80 5.51 7.35
C PRO A 182 -10.11 5.35 8.09
N SER A 183 -11.27 5.67 7.52
CA SER A 183 -12.56 5.44 8.17
C SER A 183 -12.87 3.95 8.32
N SER A 184 -12.62 3.14 7.29
CA SER A 184 -12.75 1.69 7.37
C SER A 184 -11.75 1.09 8.35
N VAL A 185 -10.49 1.51 8.30
CA VAL A 185 -9.46 1.06 9.25
C VAL A 185 -9.86 1.41 10.68
N GLN A 186 -10.34 2.63 10.92
CA GLN A 186 -10.82 3.04 12.23
C GLN A 186 -11.99 2.17 12.72
N ARG A 187 -12.94 1.88 11.84
CA ARG A 187 -14.08 1.01 12.16
C ARG A 187 -13.61 -0.39 12.53
N ILE A 188 -12.66 -0.98 11.79
CA ILE A 188 -12.09 -2.28 12.11
C ILE A 188 -11.37 -2.24 13.46
N VAL A 189 -10.58 -1.20 13.73
CA VAL A 189 -9.88 -1.04 15.02
C VAL A 189 -10.89 -0.90 16.18
N THR A 190 -11.95 -0.15 15.97
CA THR A 190 -12.96 0.12 17.00
C THR A 190 -13.81 -1.12 17.33
N PHE A 191 -14.23 -1.87 16.32
CA PHE A 191 -15.20 -2.97 16.51
C PHE A 191 -14.57 -4.37 16.35
N GLY A 192 -13.33 -4.47 15.88
CA GLY A 192 -12.63 -5.76 15.67
C GLY A 192 -13.18 -6.58 14.51
N VAL A 193 -14.05 -6.03 13.67
CA VAL A 193 -14.73 -6.75 12.58
C VAL A 193 -14.63 -5.96 11.29
N TYR A 194 -14.27 -6.64 10.21
CA TYR A 194 -14.40 -6.12 8.86
C TYR A 194 -15.81 -6.39 8.33
N LEU A 195 -16.57 -5.33 8.11
CA LEU A 195 -17.93 -5.40 7.56
C LEU A 195 -17.92 -4.81 6.15
N PRO A 196 -17.87 -5.66 5.10
CA PRO A 196 -17.65 -5.22 3.74
C PRO A 196 -18.77 -4.36 3.13
N PHE A 197 -19.95 -4.34 3.70
CA PHE A 197 -21.11 -3.70 3.06
C PHE A 197 -21.79 -2.60 3.89
N ASP A 198 -21.26 -2.29 5.05
CA ASP A 198 -21.94 -1.47 6.04
C ASP A 198 -21.13 -0.22 6.38
N ASN A 199 -20.74 0.55 5.38
CA ASN A 199 -19.91 1.72 5.59
C ASN A 199 -20.54 2.97 4.97
N ALA A 200 -21.08 3.84 5.80
CA ALA A 200 -21.73 5.07 5.39
C ALA A 200 -20.77 6.08 4.77
N ALA A 201 -19.51 6.11 5.23
CA ALA A 201 -18.47 6.94 4.65
C ALA A 201 -18.21 6.62 3.15
N TYR A 202 -18.53 5.41 2.71
CA TYR A 202 -18.45 4.98 1.31
C TYR A 202 -19.68 5.34 0.46
N GLY A 203 -20.66 5.97 1.01
CA GLY A 203 -21.83 6.40 0.23
C GLY A 203 -21.50 7.28 -0.95
N VAL A 204 -20.37 7.97 -0.90
CA VAL A 204 -19.84 8.80 -1.98
C VAL A 204 -19.21 7.95 -3.07
N TRP A 205 -18.49 6.89 -2.71
CA TRP A 205 -17.67 6.10 -3.63
C TRP A 205 -18.25 4.71 -3.93
N GLY A 206 -19.26 4.29 -3.19
CA GLY A 206 -19.89 2.98 -3.30
C GLY A 206 -19.00 1.81 -2.82
N PRO A 207 -19.51 0.57 -2.90
CA PRO A 207 -18.79 -0.63 -2.47
C PRO A 207 -17.47 -0.88 -3.22
N ALA A 208 -17.36 -0.35 -4.44
CA ALA A 208 -16.17 -0.53 -5.29
C ALA A 208 -14.90 0.16 -4.77
N ALA A 209 -15.02 1.05 -3.78
CA ALA A 209 -13.88 1.76 -3.20
C ALA A 209 -13.23 1.01 -2.04
N GLN A 210 -13.80 -0.08 -1.57
CA GLN A 210 -13.26 -0.86 -0.47
C GLN A 210 -12.07 -1.74 -0.92
N THR A 211 -11.01 -1.73 -0.15
CA THR A 211 -9.76 -2.45 -0.43
C THR A 211 -9.36 -3.31 0.77
N PRO A 212 -10.05 -4.45 1.00
CA PRO A 212 -9.91 -5.23 2.24
C PRO A 212 -8.45 -5.65 2.52
N GLY A 213 -7.65 -5.86 1.50
CA GLY A 213 -6.25 -6.20 1.65
C GLY A 213 -5.42 -5.09 2.30
N LEU A 214 -5.63 -3.83 1.91
CA LEU A 214 -4.95 -2.68 2.51
C LEU A 214 -5.55 -2.33 3.87
N GLU A 215 -6.87 -2.26 3.97
CA GLU A 215 -7.57 -1.83 5.18
C GLU A 215 -7.31 -2.75 6.36
N LEU A 216 -7.37 -4.07 6.16
CA LEU A 216 -7.07 -5.05 7.20
C LEU A 216 -5.59 -5.06 7.60
N PHE A 217 -4.68 -4.82 6.66
CA PHE A 217 -3.27 -4.65 7.00
C PHE A 217 -3.03 -3.42 7.88
N LEU A 218 -3.60 -2.26 7.50
CA LEU A 218 -3.48 -1.03 8.29
C LEU A 218 -4.15 -1.18 9.66
N ALA A 219 -5.31 -1.84 9.72
CA ALA A 219 -6.00 -2.13 10.99
C ALA A 219 -5.15 -3.05 11.89
N MET A 220 -4.48 -4.06 11.32
CA MET A 220 -3.54 -4.90 12.06
C MET A 220 -2.39 -4.08 12.66
N LEU A 221 -1.84 -3.12 11.90
CA LEU A 221 -0.79 -2.24 12.41
C LEU A 221 -1.32 -1.29 13.51
N GLY A 222 -2.52 -0.73 13.34
CA GLY A 222 -3.18 0.10 14.33
C GLY A 222 -3.45 -0.66 15.64
N LEU A 223 -4.02 -1.85 15.56
CA LEU A 223 -4.25 -2.75 16.69
C LEU A 223 -2.94 -3.20 17.35
N GLY A 224 -1.95 -3.59 16.54
CA GLY A 224 -0.63 -4.00 17.04
C GLY A 224 0.12 -2.86 17.72
N ALA A 225 -0.08 -1.64 17.28
CA ALA A 225 0.44 -0.44 17.93
C ALA A 225 -0.42 0.04 19.11
N ASP A 226 -1.53 -0.63 19.41
CA ASP A 226 -2.49 -0.25 20.46
C ASP A 226 -2.96 1.21 20.30
N LEU A 227 -3.31 1.55 19.07
CA LEU A 227 -3.91 2.85 18.74
C LEU A 227 -5.43 2.76 18.89
N HIS A 228 -6.04 3.86 19.31
CA HIS A 228 -7.48 3.99 19.52
C HIS A 228 -8.08 5.03 18.56
N ALA A 229 -8.58 6.13 19.09
CA ALA A 229 -9.15 7.19 18.27
C ALA A 229 -8.15 7.72 17.22
N GLY A 230 -8.61 7.86 16.00
CA GLY A 230 -7.77 8.29 14.89
C GLY A 230 -6.72 7.25 14.43
N ALA A 231 -6.82 6.00 14.91
CA ALA A 231 -5.88 4.92 14.57
C ALA A 231 -5.80 4.69 13.05
N GLY A 232 -6.93 4.79 12.36
CA GLY A 232 -6.99 4.62 10.91
C GLY A 232 -6.16 5.66 10.17
N ALA A 233 -6.32 6.93 10.52
CA ALA A 233 -5.58 8.03 9.92
C ALA A 233 -4.08 7.94 10.25
N LEU A 234 -3.74 7.69 11.52
CA LEU A 234 -2.35 7.54 11.97
C LEU A 234 -1.68 6.31 11.34
N ALA A 235 -2.36 5.16 11.28
CA ALA A 235 -1.82 3.97 10.64
C ALA A 235 -1.51 4.24 9.16
N GLN A 236 -2.43 4.85 8.44
CA GLN A 236 -2.21 5.17 7.03
C GLN A 236 -1.08 6.18 6.82
N SER A 237 -1.05 7.28 7.57
CA SER A 237 -0.02 8.32 7.40
C SER A 237 1.37 7.82 7.81
N GLN A 238 1.48 7.07 8.92
CA GLN A 238 2.78 6.63 9.44
C GLN A 238 3.37 5.40 8.73
N VAL A 239 2.66 4.79 7.78
CA VAL A 239 3.20 3.74 6.91
C VAL A 239 3.73 4.23 5.57
N MET A 240 3.57 5.50 5.22
CA MET A 240 3.97 6.07 3.93
C MET A 240 5.41 5.70 3.54
N VAL A 241 6.38 6.07 4.36
CA VAL A 241 7.80 5.80 4.06
C VAL A 241 8.09 4.31 3.99
N PRO A 242 7.68 3.47 4.96
CA PRO A 242 7.91 2.04 4.87
C PRO A 242 7.25 1.35 3.65
N ILE A 243 6.03 1.73 3.27
CA ILE A 243 5.37 1.16 2.06
C ILE A 243 6.08 1.61 0.78
N CYS A 244 6.45 2.89 0.67
CA CYS A 244 7.21 3.36 -0.48
C CYS A 244 8.60 2.73 -0.54
N ALA A 245 9.26 2.50 0.60
CA ALA A 245 10.50 1.73 0.66
C ALA A 245 10.30 0.28 0.19
N LEU A 246 9.21 -0.37 0.61
CA LEU A 246 8.86 -1.69 0.09
C LEU A 246 8.66 -1.67 -1.43
N MET A 247 8.00 -0.64 -1.98
CA MET A 247 7.82 -0.48 -3.42
C MET A 247 9.16 -0.33 -4.15
N ILE A 248 10.11 0.43 -3.60
CA ILE A 248 11.47 0.56 -4.14
C ILE A 248 12.15 -0.81 -4.18
N PHE A 249 12.17 -1.54 -3.07
CA PHE A 249 12.81 -2.86 -3.03
C PHE A 249 12.07 -3.91 -3.88
N ALA A 250 10.75 -3.85 -3.97
CA ALA A 250 9.95 -4.68 -4.88
C ALA A 250 10.30 -4.41 -6.34
N THR A 251 10.48 -3.13 -6.71
CA THR A 251 10.94 -2.70 -8.03
C THR A 251 12.34 -3.24 -8.33
N TRP A 252 13.29 -3.09 -7.38
CA TRP A 252 14.61 -3.70 -7.53
C TRP A 252 14.49 -5.20 -7.79
N ARG A 253 13.73 -5.91 -6.98
CA ARG A 253 13.63 -7.36 -7.05
C ARG A 253 12.95 -7.84 -8.33
N LEU A 254 11.90 -7.14 -8.78
CA LEU A 254 11.25 -7.44 -10.06
C LEU A 254 12.18 -7.16 -11.24
N GLY A 255 12.88 -6.02 -11.23
CA GLY A 255 13.87 -5.69 -12.26
C GLY A 255 15.02 -6.71 -12.33
N LYS A 256 15.47 -7.22 -11.17
CA LYS A 256 16.42 -8.34 -11.09
C LYS A 256 15.86 -9.61 -11.74
N THR A 257 14.59 -9.92 -11.53
CA THR A 257 13.91 -11.08 -12.12
C THR A 257 13.74 -10.95 -13.63
N LEU A 258 13.34 -9.75 -14.11
CA LEU A 258 13.07 -9.51 -15.52
C LEU A 258 14.33 -9.33 -16.36
N PHE A 259 15.37 -8.70 -15.82
CA PHE A 259 16.60 -8.32 -16.54
C PHE A 259 17.86 -8.67 -15.76
N SER A 260 18.29 -7.81 -14.82
CA SER A 260 19.51 -8.01 -14.01
C SER A 260 19.46 -7.25 -12.69
N ASP A 261 20.37 -7.57 -11.76
CA ASP A 261 20.46 -6.91 -10.47
C ASP A 261 20.69 -5.39 -10.59
N THR A 262 21.68 -4.98 -11.41
CA THR A 262 21.97 -3.55 -11.66
C THR A 262 20.78 -2.85 -12.33
N ALA A 263 20.12 -3.51 -13.30
CA ALA A 263 18.93 -2.96 -13.97
C ALA A 263 17.78 -2.72 -12.96
N GLY A 264 17.56 -3.67 -12.06
CA GLY A 264 16.58 -3.50 -10.98
C GLY A 264 16.92 -2.32 -10.07
N GLY A 265 18.19 -2.18 -9.68
CA GLY A 265 18.64 -1.05 -8.87
C GLY A 265 18.46 0.31 -9.56
N ILE A 266 18.78 0.42 -10.84
CA ILE A 266 18.56 1.65 -11.62
C ILE A 266 17.08 1.94 -11.82
N ALA A 267 16.26 0.92 -12.04
CA ALA A 267 14.81 1.07 -12.13
C ALA A 267 14.21 1.73 -10.87
N THR A 268 14.78 1.50 -9.68
CA THR A 268 14.34 2.16 -8.45
C THR A 268 14.59 3.67 -8.47
N LEU A 269 15.66 4.15 -9.08
CA LEU A 269 15.92 5.58 -9.24
C LEU A 269 15.01 6.20 -10.30
N LEU A 270 14.76 5.47 -11.41
CA LEU A 270 13.84 5.91 -12.45
C LEU A 270 12.37 5.93 -11.97
N LEU A 271 12.03 5.18 -10.93
CA LEU A 271 10.69 5.20 -10.35
C LEU A 271 10.29 6.59 -9.84
N PHE A 272 11.26 7.37 -9.33
CA PHE A 272 11.02 8.77 -8.91
C PHE A 272 10.67 9.71 -10.06
N TRP A 273 10.92 9.32 -11.31
CA TRP A 273 10.55 10.11 -12.48
C TRP A 273 9.09 9.90 -12.87
N THR A 274 8.39 8.98 -12.23
CA THR A 274 7.04 8.61 -12.56
C THR A 274 6.00 9.28 -11.64
N CYS A 275 4.84 9.62 -12.19
CA CYS A 275 3.70 10.10 -11.40
C CYS A 275 3.20 9.05 -10.40
N LEU A 276 3.36 7.75 -10.71
CA LEU A 276 3.00 6.65 -9.82
C LEU A 276 3.63 6.82 -8.42
N PHE A 277 4.92 7.10 -8.37
CA PHE A 277 5.62 7.21 -7.08
C PHE A 277 5.12 8.40 -6.27
N ARG A 278 4.80 9.53 -6.90
CA ARG A 278 4.18 10.68 -6.24
C ARG A 278 2.82 10.33 -5.63
N ARG A 279 2.00 9.55 -6.35
CA ARG A 279 0.68 9.11 -5.86
C ARG A 279 0.78 8.06 -4.76
N ALA A 280 1.83 7.23 -4.74
CA ALA A 280 2.10 6.29 -3.65
C ALA A 280 2.38 7.01 -2.32
N GLN A 281 2.89 8.22 -2.36
CA GLN A 281 3.15 9.04 -1.17
C GLN A 281 1.88 9.35 -0.37
N GLY A 282 0.71 9.43 -1.04
CA GLY A 282 -0.58 9.60 -0.38
C GLY A 282 -1.15 8.31 0.22
N VAL A 283 -0.42 7.18 0.16
CA VAL A 283 -0.94 5.84 0.55
C VAL A 283 -2.26 5.53 -0.16
N ARG A 284 -2.38 5.94 -1.42
CA ARG A 284 -3.53 5.55 -2.26
C ARG A 284 -3.47 4.05 -2.53
N GLY A 285 -4.56 3.34 -2.27
CA GLY A 285 -4.66 1.90 -2.53
C GLY A 285 -4.21 1.55 -3.95
N THR A 286 -4.61 2.37 -4.95
CA THR A 286 -4.24 2.21 -6.37
C THR A 286 -2.74 2.32 -6.67
N ALA A 287 -1.97 2.98 -5.81
CA ALA A 287 -0.54 3.19 -6.05
C ALA A 287 0.33 2.33 -5.13
N VAL A 288 -0.08 2.13 -3.88
CA VAL A 288 0.73 1.38 -2.91
C VAL A 288 0.68 -0.14 -3.14
N ASP A 289 -0.34 -0.66 -3.81
CA ASP A 289 -0.43 -2.08 -4.17
C ASP A 289 0.65 -2.51 -5.16
N PHE A 290 1.29 -1.58 -5.89
CA PHE A 290 2.46 -1.89 -6.71
C PHE A 290 3.65 -2.40 -5.90
N ALA A 291 3.71 -2.13 -4.60
CA ALA A 291 4.67 -2.77 -3.71
C ALA A 291 4.42 -4.30 -3.63
N LEU A 292 3.15 -4.70 -3.51
CA LEU A 292 2.76 -6.12 -3.50
C LEU A 292 2.83 -6.74 -4.89
N ILE A 293 2.39 -6.02 -5.93
CA ILE A 293 2.46 -6.49 -7.33
C ILE A 293 3.90 -6.78 -7.72
N GLY A 294 4.79 -5.81 -7.49
CA GLY A 294 6.22 -5.97 -7.82
C GLY A 294 6.85 -7.14 -7.09
N LEU A 295 6.62 -7.24 -5.79
CA LEU A 295 7.18 -8.31 -4.97
C LEU A 295 6.54 -9.68 -5.30
N GLY A 296 5.23 -9.71 -5.46
CA GLY A 296 4.48 -10.93 -5.80
C GLY A 296 4.91 -11.51 -7.15
N LEU A 297 5.00 -10.66 -8.20
CA LEU A 297 5.51 -11.06 -9.51
C LEU A 297 6.98 -11.50 -9.43
N ALA A 298 7.83 -10.75 -8.72
CA ALA A 298 9.25 -11.08 -8.60
C ALA A 298 9.47 -12.45 -7.97
N PHE A 299 8.72 -12.79 -6.93
CA PHE A 299 8.83 -14.08 -6.25
C PHE A 299 8.16 -15.20 -7.04
N PHE A 300 6.96 -14.95 -7.59
CA PHE A 300 6.24 -15.94 -8.37
C PHE A 300 7.01 -16.36 -9.63
N LEU A 301 7.67 -15.42 -10.28
CA LEU A 301 8.45 -15.63 -11.50
C LEU A 301 9.93 -15.92 -11.22
N ASP A 302 10.32 -16.15 -9.96
CA ASP A 302 11.72 -16.31 -9.58
C ASP A 302 12.44 -17.36 -10.43
N PRO A 303 13.56 -16.99 -11.09
CA PRO A 303 14.30 -17.90 -11.97
C PRO A 303 14.99 -19.04 -11.24
N SER A 304 15.25 -18.89 -9.94
CA SER A 304 15.80 -19.97 -9.10
C SER A 304 14.79 -21.09 -8.80
N HIS A 305 13.50 -20.82 -9.10
CA HIS A 305 12.41 -21.77 -8.95
C HIS A 305 12.21 -22.32 -7.52
N ARG A 306 12.54 -21.49 -6.52
CA ARG A 306 12.38 -21.86 -5.13
C ARG A 306 10.90 -21.94 -4.76
N ARG A 307 10.49 -23.08 -4.25
CA ARG A 307 9.09 -23.37 -3.88
C ARG A 307 8.54 -22.35 -2.91
N THR A 308 9.34 -21.96 -1.94
CA THR A 308 8.96 -20.99 -0.89
C THR A 308 8.70 -19.60 -1.48
N LEU A 309 9.55 -19.13 -2.41
CA LEU A 309 9.35 -17.84 -3.07
C LEU A 309 8.11 -17.86 -3.96
N ILE A 310 7.90 -18.91 -4.75
CA ILE A 310 6.72 -19.05 -5.61
C ILE A 310 5.44 -19.08 -4.77
N ALA A 311 5.43 -19.80 -3.64
CA ALA A 311 4.28 -19.82 -2.74
C ALA A 311 4.00 -18.45 -2.11
N LEU A 312 5.04 -17.77 -1.61
CA LEU A 312 4.92 -16.41 -1.09
C LEU A 312 4.45 -15.43 -2.17
N GLY A 313 5.05 -15.51 -3.38
CA GLY A 313 4.65 -14.67 -4.51
C GLY A 313 3.18 -14.83 -4.87
N ALA A 314 2.68 -16.06 -4.93
CA ALA A 314 1.27 -16.34 -5.20
C ALA A 314 0.34 -15.79 -4.10
N MET A 315 0.70 -15.92 -2.82
CA MET A 315 -0.07 -15.37 -1.69
C MET A 315 -0.07 -13.84 -1.71
N ILE A 316 1.09 -13.22 -1.97
CA ILE A 316 1.24 -11.77 -2.07
C ILE A 316 0.44 -11.22 -3.26
N LEU A 317 0.45 -11.89 -4.42
CA LEU A 317 -0.37 -11.50 -5.57
C LEU A 317 -1.87 -11.58 -5.26
N GLY A 318 -2.33 -12.61 -4.55
CA GLY A 318 -3.72 -12.71 -4.11
C GLY A 318 -4.11 -11.55 -3.19
N THR A 319 -3.20 -11.14 -2.32
CA THR A 319 -3.39 -9.97 -1.45
C THR A 319 -3.33 -8.66 -2.25
N ALA A 320 -2.51 -8.56 -3.29
CA ALA A 320 -2.49 -7.40 -4.19
C ALA A 320 -3.84 -7.24 -4.91
N VAL A 321 -4.44 -8.34 -5.40
CA VAL A 321 -5.81 -8.30 -5.95
C VAL A 321 -6.81 -7.84 -4.89
N ALA A 322 -6.70 -8.32 -3.66
CA ALA A 322 -7.57 -7.92 -2.56
C ALA A 322 -7.31 -6.48 -2.06
N SER A 323 -6.13 -5.91 -2.35
CA SER A 323 -5.81 -4.51 -2.04
C SER A 323 -6.29 -3.55 -3.13
N HIS A 324 -6.29 -3.98 -4.40
CA HIS A 324 -6.85 -3.26 -5.53
C HIS A 324 -7.14 -4.22 -6.68
N SER A 325 -8.40 -4.60 -6.85
CA SER A 325 -8.83 -5.67 -7.77
C SER A 325 -8.38 -5.47 -9.22
N LEU A 326 -8.40 -4.22 -9.70
CA LEU A 326 -8.06 -3.91 -11.09
C LEU A 326 -6.56 -4.08 -11.36
N ASN A 327 -5.69 -3.41 -10.57
CA ASN A 327 -4.24 -3.50 -10.74
C ASN A 327 -3.75 -4.93 -10.44
N GLY A 328 -4.27 -5.55 -9.39
CA GLY A 328 -3.99 -6.95 -9.08
C GLY A 328 -4.45 -7.89 -10.18
N GLY A 329 -5.59 -7.61 -10.83
CA GLY A 329 -6.07 -8.33 -12.01
C GLY A 329 -5.09 -8.24 -13.19
N PHE A 330 -4.54 -7.07 -13.48
CA PHE A 330 -3.48 -6.92 -14.48
C PHE A 330 -2.21 -7.68 -14.11
N ALA A 331 -1.82 -7.69 -12.84
CA ALA A 331 -0.70 -8.50 -12.37
C ALA A 331 -0.95 -10.00 -12.59
N MET A 332 -2.18 -10.47 -12.41
CA MET A 332 -2.56 -11.86 -12.70
C MET A 332 -2.44 -12.20 -14.19
N ILE A 333 -2.70 -11.26 -15.10
CA ILE A 333 -2.47 -11.46 -16.54
C ILE A 333 -0.97 -11.64 -16.82
N VAL A 334 -0.12 -10.80 -16.24
CA VAL A 334 1.36 -10.93 -16.39
C VAL A 334 1.87 -12.23 -15.77
N ALA A 335 1.39 -12.61 -14.59
CA ALA A 335 1.73 -13.88 -13.94
C ALA A 335 1.28 -15.07 -14.79
N SER A 336 0.10 -15.01 -15.41
CA SER A 336 -0.41 -16.04 -16.32
C SER A 336 0.46 -16.17 -17.59
N ALA A 337 0.90 -15.06 -18.16
CA ALA A 337 1.88 -15.05 -19.25
C ALA A 337 3.19 -15.74 -18.83
N GLY A 338 3.67 -15.48 -17.60
CA GLY A 338 4.84 -16.15 -17.04
C GLY A 338 4.66 -17.68 -16.92
N VAL A 339 3.48 -18.13 -16.51
CA VAL A 339 3.13 -19.57 -16.46
C VAL A 339 3.13 -20.17 -17.88
N LEU A 340 2.67 -19.42 -18.89
CA LEU A 340 2.75 -19.86 -20.30
C LEU A 340 4.20 -19.98 -20.77
N PHE A 341 5.14 -19.18 -20.29
CA PHE A 341 6.55 -19.36 -20.57
C PHE A 341 7.08 -20.70 -20.06
N TRP A 342 6.64 -21.17 -18.89
CA TRP A 342 7.00 -22.50 -18.39
C TRP A 342 6.49 -23.62 -19.30
N LEU A 343 5.36 -23.42 -19.95
CA LEU A 343 4.89 -24.35 -21.00
C LEU A 343 5.81 -24.33 -22.24
N ALA A 344 6.25 -23.14 -22.66
CA ALA A 344 7.20 -23.01 -23.78
C ALA A 344 8.57 -23.64 -23.47
N GLU A 345 8.96 -23.67 -22.19
CA GLU A 345 10.16 -24.38 -21.70
C GLU A 345 9.98 -25.91 -21.70
N ASN A 346 8.82 -26.45 -22.10
CA ASN A 346 8.43 -27.86 -21.98
C ASN A 346 8.40 -28.41 -20.54
N ASP A 347 8.23 -27.55 -19.53
CA ASP A 347 8.06 -27.95 -18.14
C ASP A 347 6.56 -28.06 -17.77
N TYR A 348 5.91 -29.10 -18.25
CA TYR A 348 4.48 -29.35 -18.00
C TYR A 348 4.14 -29.46 -16.51
N ARG A 349 5.04 -29.97 -15.66
CA ARG A 349 4.77 -30.11 -14.23
C ARG A 349 4.74 -28.75 -13.57
N ARG A 350 5.68 -27.89 -13.95
CA ARG A 350 5.75 -26.52 -13.47
C ARG A 350 4.57 -25.69 -13.99
N PHE A 351 4.22 -25.84 -15.24
CA PHE A 351 3.04 -25.21 -15.83
C PHE A 351 1.77 -25.58 -15.05
N ILE A 352 1.48 -26.87 -14.81
CA ILE A 352 0.31 -27.29 -14.04
C ILE A 352 0.35 -26.74 -12.61
N ALA A 353 1.48 -26.81 -11.94
CA ALA A 353 1.62 -26.25 -10.59
C ALA A 353 1.39 -24.73 -10.58
N GLY A 354 1.89 -24.02 -11.59
CA GLY A 354 1.64 -22.60 -11.78
C GLY A 354 0.16 -22.25 -11.95
N VAL A 355 -0.53 -23.00 -12.80
CA VAL A 355 -1.99 -22.84 -12.99
C VAL A 355 -2.75 -23.06 -11.68
N VAL A 356 -2.39 -24.09 -10.90
CA VAL A 356 -3.02 -24.34 -9.59
C VAL A 356 -2.68 -23.24 -8.58
N CYS A 357 -1.45 -22.71 -8.59
CA CYS A 357 -1.09 -21.55 -7.78
C CYS A 357 -1.94 -20.33 -8.15
N LEU A 358 -2.11 -20.03 -9.45
CA LEU A 358 -2.95 -18.90 -9.90
C LEU A 358 -4.42 -19.10 -9.50
N ALA A 359 -4.95 -20.31 -9.57
CA ALA A 359 -6.28 -20.61 -9.06
C ALA A 359 -6.39 -20.36 -7.55
N GLY A 360 -5.36 -20.76 -6.78
CA GLY A 360 -5.27 -20.44 -5.35
C GLY A 360 -5.20 -18.96 -5.08
N THR A 361 -4.43 -18.21 -5.87
CA THR A 361 -4.33 -16.75 -5.82
C THR A 361 -5.70 -16.08 -6.05
N THR A 362 -6.45 -16.55 -7.04
CA THR A 362 -7.82 -16.05 -7.32
C THR A 362 -8.77 -16.34 -6.15
N LEU A 363 -8.67 -17.50 -5.51
CA LEU A 363 -9.49 -17.82 -4.33
C LEU A 363 -9.18 -16.93 -3.12
N ILE A 364 -7.92 -16.52 -2.95
CA ILE A 364 -7.53 -15.55 -1.93
C ILE A 364 -8.19 -14.19 -2.18
N ALA A 365 -8.39 -13.80 -3.43
CA ALA A 365 -9.00 -12.54 -3.81
C ALA A 365 -10.54 -12.53 -3.78
N VAL A 366 -11.21 -13.68 -3.60
CA VAL A 366 -12.68 -13.80 -3.59
C VAL A 366 -13.36 -12.79 -2.66
N PRO A 367 -12.88 -12.51 -1.43
CA PRO A 367 -13.51 -11.49 -0.59
C PRO A 367 -13.61 -10.11 -1.25
N ASP A 368 -12.55 -9.65 -1.91
CA ASP A 368 -12.54 -8.37 -2.62
C ASP A 368 -13.48 -8.40 -3.85
N ILE A 369 -13.44 -9.48 -4.63
CA ILE A 369 -14.30 -9.65 -5.79
C ILE A 369 -15.79 -9.65 -5.37
N ALA A 370 -16.12 -10.31 -4.27
CA ALA A 370 -17.49 -10.33 -3.75
C ALA A 370 -17.96 -8.93 -3.34
N ILE A 371 -17.08 -8.16 -2.69
CA ILE A 371 -17.36 -6.77 -2.30
C ILE A 371 -17.56 -5.90 -3.54
N SER A 372 -16.63 -5.95 -4.48
CA SER A 372 -16.65 -5.12 -5.69
C SER A 372 -17.87 -5.38 -6.59
N THR A 373 -18.42 -6.60 -6.53
CA THR A 373 -19.61 -6.98 -7.30
C THR A 373 -20.91 -6.88 -6.51
N ALA A 374 -20.87 -6.32 -5.28
CA ALA A 374 -22.00 -6.22 -4.36
C ALA A 374 -22.69 -7.58 -4.07
N HIS A 375 -21.95 -8.67 -4.11
CA HIS A 375 -22.46 -10.00 -3.81
C HIS A 375 -22.25 -10.35 -2.33
N HIS A 376 -23.33 -10.54 -1.61
CA HIS A 376 -23.31 -10.96 -0.21
C HIS A 376 -22.97 -12.45 -0.09
N LEU A 377 -21.69 -12.78 0.05
CA LEU A 377 -21.30 -14.12 0.40
C LEU A 377 -21.32 -14.31 1.93
N PRO A 378 -21.78 -15.47 2.41
CA PRO A 378 -21.69 -15.81 3.82
C PRO A 378 -20.23 -15.76 4.28
N TYR A 379 -20.01 -15.28 5.48
CA TYR A 379 -18.66 -15.05 6.01
C TYR A 379 -17.79 -16.32 6.00
N PHE A 380 -18.37 -17.47 6.33
CA PHE A 380 -17.66 -18.74 6.27
C PHE A 380 -17.19 -19.11 4.84
N ALA A 381 -17.91 -18.65 3.82
CA ALA A 381 -17.51 -18.88 2.42
C ALA A 381 -16.27 -18.03 2.06
N LEU A 382 -16.20 -16.79 2.55
CA LEU A 382 -15.02 -15.92 2.38
C LEU A 382 -13.80 -16.52 3.10
N ALA A 383 -13.97 -16.97 4.33
CA ALA A 383 -12.91 -17.63 5.08
C ALA A 383 -12.47 -18.94 4.42
N ALA A 384 -13.42 -19.76 3.93
CA ALA A 384 -13.12 -21.00 3.24
C ALA A 384 -12.38 -20.77 1.91
N SER A 385 -12.72 -19.71 1.16
CA SER A 385 -12.02 -19.38 -0.08
C SER A 385 -10.54 -19.07 0.16
N ILE A 386 -10.22 -18.24 1.16
CA ILE A 386 -8.84 -17.94 1.55
C ILE A 386 -8.10 -19.21 2.00
N ALA A 387 -8.69 -19.97 2.91
CA ALA A 387 -8.06 -21.20 3.41
C ALA A 387 -7.80 -22.22 2.29
N THR A 388 -8.76 -22.40 1.37
CA THR A 388 -8.60 -23.27 0.20
C THR A 388 -7.54 -22.73 -0.75
N GLY A 389 -7.52 -21.41 -1.01
CA GLY A 389 -6.52 -20.77 -1.84
C GLY A 389 -5.11 -21.00 -1.31
N ILE A 390 -4.89 -20.75 -0.02
CA ILE A 390 -3.60 -21.00 0.65
C ILE A 390 -3.22 -22.48 0.55
N ALA A 391 -4.16 -23.41 0.82
CA ALA A 391 -3.89 -24.85 0.73
C ALA A 391 -3.49 -25.27 -0.68
N LEU A 392 -4.18 -24.78 -1.71
CA LEU A 392 -3.83 -25.04 -3.12
C LEU A 392 -2.44 -24.53 -3.47
N ILE A 393 -2.08 -23.32 -3.05
CA ILE A 393 -0.76 -22.75 -3.29
C ILE A 393 0.32 -23.60 -2.61
N ILE A 394 0.14 -23.97 -1.35
CA ILE A 394 1.10 -24.80 -0.62
C ILE A 394 1.27 -26.18 -1.30
N VAL A 395 0.17 -26.86 -1.64
CA VAL A 395 0.23 -28.18 -2.30
C VAL A 395 0.86 -28.09 -3.68
N ALA A 396 0.51 -27.08 -4.48
CA ALA A 396 1.07 -26.88 -5.80
C ALA A 396 2.57 -26.57 -5.75
N SER A 397 2.97 -25.63 -4.91
CA SER A 397 4.38 -25.24 -4.75
C SER A 397 5.24 -26.41 -4.25
N ALA A 398 4.71 -27.23 -3.32
CA ALA A 398 5.40 -28.42 -2.84
C ALA A 398 5.69 -29.46 -3.92
N ARG A 399 4.91 -29.46 -5.00
CA ARG A 399 5.05 -30.37 -6.14
C ARG A 399 5.94 -29.83 -7.26
N LEU A 400 6.39 -28.58 -7.18
CA LEU A 400 7.30 -28.00 -8.17
C LEU A 400 8.62 -28.80 -8.20
N PRO A 401 9.16 -29.08 -9.40
CA PRO A 401 10.47 -29.70 -9.51
C PRO A 401 11.55 -28.77 -8.98
N LEU A 402 12.52 -29.34 -8.22
CA LEU A 402 13.65 -28.55 -7.66
C LEU A 402 14.67 -28.14 -8.71
N THR A 403 14.69 -28.83 -9.85
CA THR A 403 15.59 -28.53 -10.98
C THR A 403 14.76 -28.28 -12.22
N SER A 404 14.85 -27.06 -12.78
CA SER A 404 14.28 -26.80 -14.10
C SER A 404 15.18 -27.45 -15.15
N ARG A 405 14.65 -28.37 -15.91
CA ARG A 405 15.24 -28.69 -17.22
C ARG A 405 14.66 -27.68 -18.20
N ILE A 406 15.39 -26.58 -18.45
CA ILE A 406 15.06 -25.68 -19.55
C ILE A 406 15.25 -26.50 -20.83
N GLY A 407 14.17 -27.17 -21.25
CA GLY A 407 14.22 -28.13 -22.36
C GLY A 407 14.31 -27.45 -23.72
N ASN A 408 13.84 -26.23 -23.85
CA ASN A 408 13.80 -25.54 -25.14
C ASN A 408 14.13 -24.04 -25.00
N ARG A 409 15.38 -23.74 -24.72
CA ARG A 409 15.89 -22.34 -24.62
C ARG A 409 15.65 -21.55 -25.92
N GLU A 410 15.68 -22.20 -27.07
CA GLU A 410 15.46 -21.56 -28.34
C GLU A 410 14.02 -21.11 -28.54
N ALA A 411 13.05 -21.93 -28.16
CA ALA A 411 11.63 -21.54 -28.19
C ALA A 411 11.35 -20.34 -27.27
N LEU A 412 11.92 -20.35 -26.06
CA LEU A 412 11.80 -19.23 -25.12
C LEU A 412 12.42 -17.94 -25.68
N ARG A 413 13.59 -18.05 -26.30
CA ARG A 413 14.29 -16.95 -26.97
C ARG A 413 13.46 -16.36 -28.12
N ILE A 414 12.94 -17.22 -29.00
CA ILE A 414 12.07 -16.81 -30.11
C ILE A 414 10.80 -16.13 -29.57
N LEU A 415 10.19 -16.69 -28.54
CA LEU A 415 8.98 -16.12 -27.89
C LEU A 415 9.29 -14.74 -27.33
N ASN A 416 10.38 -14.55 -26.57
CA ASN A 416 10.80 -13.26 -26.03
C ASN A 416 11.00 -12.21 -27.15
N ILE A 417 11.78 -12.54 -28.18
CA ILE A 417 12.04 -11.64 -29.30
C ILE A 417 10.76 -11.28 -30.02
N SER A 418 9.88 -12.26 -30.27
CA SER A 418 8.62 -12.04 -30.99
C SER A 418 7.68 -11.13 -30.23
N ILE A 419 7.54 -11.31 -28.90
CA ILE A 419 6.67 -10.47 -28.05
C ILE A 419 7.21 -9.04 -27.99
N ILE A 420 8.51 -8.86 -27.74
CA ILE A 420 9.12 -7.52 -27.66
C ILE A 420 9.04 -6.81 -29.02
N ALA A 421 9.36 -7.50 -30.13
CA ALA A 421 9.24 -6.94 -31.47
C ALA A 421 7.79 -6.60 -31.83
N GLY A 422 6.84 -7.45 -31.45
CA GLY A 422 5.41 -7.21 -31.62
C GLY A 422 4.94 -5.97 -30.86
N PHE A 423 5.39 -5.79 -29.60
CA PHE A 423 5.11 -4.59 -28.81
C PHE A 423 5.69 -3.33 -29.47
N ILE A 424 6.97 -3.33 -29.88
CA ILE A 424 7.61 -2.20 -30.55
C ILE A 424 6.85 -1.86 -31.84
N LEU A 425 6.49 -2.85 -32.65
CA LEU A 425 5.73 -2.67 -33.87
C LEU A 425 4.36 -2.08 -33.60
N ALA A 426 3.64 -2.57 -32.57
CA ALA A 426 2.34 -2.05 -32.19
C ALA A 426 2.40 -0.57 -31.81
N VAL A 427 3.43 -0.16 -31.03
CA VAL A 427 3.67 1.23 -30.68
C VAL A 427 3.95 2.09 -31.92
N LEU A 428 4.84 1.64 -32.82
CA LEU A 428 5.20 2.38 -34.04
C LEU A 428 4.00 2.53 -34.99
N LEU A 429 3.19 1.51 -35.15
CA LEU A 429 1.96 1.57 -35.95
C LEU A 429 0.93 2.52 -35.34
N ARG A 430 0.86 2.58 -34.02
CA ARG A 430 -0.06 3.47 -33.31
C ARG A 430 0.33 4.93 -33.43
N GLN A 431 1.61 5.26 -33.32
CA GLN A 431 2.11 6.64 -33.49
C GLN A 431 1.82 7.24 -34.87
N SER A 432 1.58 6.41 -35.90
CA SER A 432 1.17 6.90 -37.21
C SER A 432 -0.25 7.46 -37.27
N GLN A 433 -1.07 7.27 -36.21
CA GLN A 433 -2.46 7.70 -36.13
C GLN A 433 -2.60 8.91 -35.19
N GLU A 434 -2.20 10.06 -35.60
CA GLU A 434 -1.92 11.36 -34.98
C GLU A 434 -2.81 11.90 -33.82
N ARG A 435 -3.78 11.22 -33.29
CA ARG A 435 -4.73 11.83 -32.33
C ARG A 435 -4.82 11.19 -30.95
N PHE A 436 -4.29 10.00 -30.74
CA PHE A 436 -4.47 9.26 -29.49
C PHE A 436 -3.24 8.42 -29.19
N SER A 437 -2.29 8.93 -28.45
CA SER A 437 -1.22 8.08 -27.98
C SER A 437 -0.97 8.26 -26.49
N LEU A 438 -1.19 7.17 -25.74
CA LEU A 438 -0.76 6.99 -24.36
C LEU A 438 0.71 7.41 -24.21
N PHE A 439 1.50 6.97 -25.20
CA PHE A 439 2.88 7.37 -25.31
C PHE A 439 3.03 8.85 -25.64
N HIS A 440 2.01 9.53 -26.16
CA HIS A 440 2.05 10.97 -26.33
C HIS A 440 2.07 11.64 -24.96
N LYS A 441 1.14 11.30 -24.06
CA LYS A 441 1.11 11.86 -22.71
C LYS A 441 2.35 11.46 -21.91
N VAL A 442 2.75 10.18 -21.95
CA VAL A 442 3.97 9.70 -21.27
C VAL A 442 5.24 10.24 -21.95
N SER A 443 5.25 10.44 -23.28
CA SER A 443 6.40 10.99 -23.98
C SER A 443 6.53 12.51 -23.85
N GLU A 444 5.43 13.23 -23.64
CA GLU A 444 5.48 14.64 -23.27
C GLU A 444 6.08 14.83 -21.88
N ASP A 445 5.61 14.05 -20.91
CA ASP A 445 6.07 14.13 -19.52
C ASP A 445 7.44 13.47 -19.32
N LEU A 446 7.71 12.34 -20.02
CA LEU A 446 8.88 11.50 -19.79
C LEU A 446 9.55 10.99 -21.07
N PRO A 447 9.94 11.87 -22.03
CA PRO A 447 10.48 11.45 -23.32
C PRO A 447 11.79 10.63 -23.18
N LEU A 448 12.61 10.94 -22.18
CA LEU A 448 13.85 10.20 -21.91
C LEU A 448 13.58 8.79 -21.39
N LEU A 449 12.57 8.62 -20.53
CA LEU A 449 12.20 7.29 -20.02
C LEU A 449 11.73 6.39 -21.16
N MET A 450 10.94 6.93 -22.08
CA MET A 450 10.50 6.22 -23.28
C MET A 450 11.67 5.84 -24.20
N LEU A 451 12.58 6.76 -24.44
CA LEU A 451 13.78 6.48 -25.24
C LEU A 451 14.61 5.37 -24.63
N PHE A 452 14.85 5.42 -23.33
CA PHE A 452 15.59 4.38 -22.61
C PHE A 452 14.83 3.05 -22.61
N CYS A 453 13.50 3.05 -22.52
CA CYS A 453 12.68 1.84 -22.62
C CYS A 453 12.89 1.13 -23.96
N PHE A 454 12.79 1.85 -25.08
CA PHE A 454 13.04 1.28 -26.41
C PHE A 454 14.48 0.81 -26.57
N ALA A 455 15.46 1.58 -26.09
CA ALA A 455 16.87 1.17 -26.11
C ALA A 455 17.09 -0.11 -25.30
N GLY A 456 16.43 -0.26 -24.16
CA GLY A 456 16.49 -1.46 -23.34
C GLY A 456 15.92 -2.69 -24.01
N PHE A 457 14.76 -2.55 -24.64
CA PHE A 457 14.18 -3.66 -25.43
C PHE A 457 15.03 -4.02 -26.65
N ALA A 458 15.53 -3.04 -27.39
CA ALA A 458 16.45 -3.29 -28.50
C ALA A 458 17.73 -4.03 -28.05
N ALA A 459 18.28 -3.61 -26.89
CA ALA A 459 19.42 -4.28 -26.30
C ALA A 459 19.10 -5.71 -25.85
N ALA A 460 17.91 -5.92 -25.24
CA ALA A 460 17.47 -7.25 -24.84
C ALA A 460 17.31 -8.20 -26.02
N ILE A 461 16.75 -7.72 -27.14
CA ILE A 461 16.70 -8.48 -28.42
C ILE A 461 18.10 -8.78 -28.90
N ALA A 462 19.00 -7.78 -28.98
CA ALA A 462 20.35 -7.95 -29.51
C ALA A 462 21.17 -8.94 -28.67
N ILE A 463 21.09 -8.89 -27.37
CA ILE A 463 21.76 -9.83 -26.47
C ILE A 463 21.20 -11.24 -26.63
N SER A 464 19.86 -11.37 -26.59
CA SER A 464 19.18 -12.65 -26.77
C SER A 464 19.51 -13.30 -28.14
N TRP A 465 19.86 -12.48 -29.15
CA TRP A 465 20.22 -12.97 -30.45
C TRP A 465 21.69 -13.46 -30.53
N ARG A 466 22.58 -12.83 -29.78
CA ARG A 466 24.03 -13.08 -29.88
C ARG A 466 24.55 -14.12 -28.91
N ASP A 467 23.93 -14.25 -27.76
CA ASP A 467 24.45 -15.00 -26.64
C ASP A 467 23.43 -16.05 -26.16
N ASP A 468 23.76 -17.33 -26.42
CA ASP A 468 22.91 -18.44 -26.02
C ASP A 468 22.90 -18.66 -24.47
N GLU A 469 23.90 -18.11 -23.79
CA GLU A 469 24.05 -18.26 -22.32
C GLU A 469 23.49 -17.07 -21.51
N ALA A 470 23.28 -15.91 -22.14
CA ALA A 470 22.78 -14.72 -21.45
C ALA A 470 21.28 -14.87 -21.13
N PRO A 471 20.88 -15.08 -19.87
CA PRO A 471 19.48 -15.24 -19.55
C PRO A 471 18.82 -13.86 -19.42
N ILE A 472 18.00 -13.49 -20.38
CA ILE A 472 16.97 -12.46 -20.19
C ILE A 472 15.61 -13.14 -20.45
N PRO A 473 15.27 -14.21 -19.69
CA PRO A 473 14.15 -15.08 -20.02
C PRO A 473 12.81 -14.39 -19.86
N TYR A 474 12.73 -13.36 -19.01
CA TYR A 474 11.46 -12.71 -18.67
C TYR A 474 11.33 -11.26 -19.16
N ALA A 475 12.29 -10.75 -19.97
CA ALA A 475 12.20 -9.39 -20.52
C ALA A 475 10.89 -9.14 -21.30
N ALA A 476 10.39 -10.14 -22.01
CA ALA A 476 9.13 -10.06 -22.73
C ALA A 476 7.90 -9.85 -21.81
N LEU A 477 7.97 -10.22 -20.53
CA LEU A 477 6.85 -9.96 -19.60
C LEU A 477 6.68 -8.46 -19.32
N ALA A 478 7.77 -7.68 -19.38
CA ALA A 478 7.65 -6.22 -19.34
C ALA A 478 6.91 -5.69 -20.59
N ALA A 479 7.16 -6.26 -21.78
CA ALA A 479 6.44 -5.91 -22.99
C ALA A 479 4.97 -6.34 -22.93
N VAL A 480 4.65 -7.52 -22.35
CA VAL A 480 3.26 -7.95 -22.09
C VAL A 480 2.56 -6.95 -21.18
N ALA A 481 3.21 -6.56 -20.07
CA ALA A 481 2.64 -5.59 -19.15
C ALA A 481 2.38 -4.23 -19.81
N LEU A 482 3.32 -3.74 -20.63
CA LEU A 482 3.16 -2.48 -21.37
C LEU A 482 2.09 -2.58 -22.48
N THR A 483 1.87 -3.76 -23.05
CA THR A 483 0.79 -3.97 -24.03
C THR A 483 -0.59 -3.76 -23.40
N LEU A 484 -0.76 -4.04 -22.09
CA LEU A 484 -2.00 -3.68 -21.37
C LEU A 484 -2.24 -2.17 -21.38
N GLY A 485 -1.18 -1.36 -21.32
CA GLY A 485 -1.29 0.08 -21.48
C GLY A 485 -1.83 0.50 -22.85
N LEU A 486 -1.40 -0.14 -23.93
CA LEU A 486 -1.97 0.12 -25.27
C LEU A 486 -3.45 -0.23 -25.34
N VAL A 487 -3.89 -1.27 -24.61
CA VAL A 487 -5.32 -1.59 -24.46
C VAL A 487 -6.04 -0.47 -23.70
N GLY A 488 -5.42 0.09 -22.66
CA GLY A 488 -5.94 1.24 -21.93
C GLY A 488 -6.20 2.45 -22.82
N GLU A 489 -5.26 2.77 -23.71
CA GLU A 489 -5.40 3.82 -24.72
C GLU A 489 -6.61 3.63 -25.64
N TYR A 490 -6.77 2.39 -26.09
CA TYR A 490 -7.90 2.05 -26.94
C TYR A 490 -9.24 2.23 -26.21
N ILE A 491 -9.31 1.82 -24.94
CA ILE A 491 -10.47 1.99 -24.07
C ILE A 491 -10.79 3.49 -23.88
N ASP A 492 -9.76 4.32 -23.64
CA ASP A 492 -9.93 5.76 -23.50
C ASP A 492 -10.48 6.40 -24.79
N ALA A 493 -9.90 6.06 -25.93
CA ALA A 493 -10.37 6.53 -27.21
C ALA A 493 -11.85 6.18 -27.45
N LEU A 494 -12.30 4.98 -27.04
CA LEU A 494 -13.70 4.59 -27.11
C LEU A 494 -14.58 5.38 -26.13
N ALA A 495 -14.11 5.61 -24.90
CA ALA A 495 -14.87 6.32 -23.87
C ALA A 495 -15.16 7.78 -24.26
N HIS A 496 -14.27 8.41 -25.03
CA HIS A 496 -14.45 9.78 -25.52
C HIS A 496 -15.35 9.89 -26.76
N MET A 497 -15.79 8.79 -27.37
CA MET A 497 -16.73 8.83 -28.48
C MET A 497 -18.17 9.11 -27.99
N PRO A 498 -18.87 10.12 -28.49
CA PRO A 498 -20.20 10.53 -28.00
C PRO A 498 -21.23 9.41 -27.95
N GLN A 499 -21.14 8.44 -28.86
CA GLN A 499 -22.04 7.29 -28.94
C GLN A 499 -21.89 6.26 -27.80
N TYR A 500 -20.80 6.32 -27.03
CA TYR A 500 -20.48 5.39 -25.96
C TYR A 500 -20.51 6.02 -24.56
N GLN A 501 -20.92 7.28 -24.45
CA GLN A 501 -21.03 7.98 -23.15
C GLN A 501 -22.19 7.40 -22.31
N THR A 502 -21.97 6.25 -21.74
CA THR A 502 -22.88 5.57 -20.80
C THR A 502 -22.21 5.38 -19.45
N THR A 503 -22.98 5.09 -18.40
CA THR A 503 -22.44 4.81 -17.05
C THR A 503 -21.37 3.69 -17.06
N SER A 504 -21.54 2.70 -17.95
CA SER A 504 -20.56 1.63 -18.13
C SER A 504 -19.24 2.12 -18.72
N MET A 505 -19.27 3.19 -19.53
CA MET A 505 -18.08 3.79 -20.12
C MET A 505 -17.28 4.62 -19.11
N VAL A 506 -17.92 5.21 -18.10
CA VAL A 506 -17.21 5.89 -17.00
C VAL A 506 -16.34 4.88 -16.25
N MET A 507 -16.83 3.66 -16.01
CA MET A 507 -16.02 2.60 -15.40
C MET A 507 -14.86 2.17 -16.30
N LEU A 508 -15.07 2.07 -17.61
CA LEU A 508 -14.00 1.73 -18.56
C LEU A 508 -12.94 2.84 -18.64
N TRP A 509 -13.35 4.09 -18.51
CA TRP A 509 -12.42 5.21 -18.43
C TRP A 509 -11.52 5.16 -17.18
N ASP A 510 -12.09 4.80 -16.02
CA ASP A 510 -11.30 4.58 -14.81
C ASP A 510 -10.27 3.45 -14.98
N VAL A 511 -10.63 2.38 -15.71
CA VAL A 511 -9.68 1.32 -16.11
C VAL A 511 -8.55 1.89 -16.97
N ALA A 512 -8.90 2.72 -17.95
CA ALA A 512 -7.91 3.36 -18.82
C ALA A 512 -6.94 4.22 -18.02
N ILE A 513 -7.44 5.13 -17.18
CA ILE A 513 -6.60 5.98 -16.32
C ILE A 513 -5.62 5.16 -15.50
N LYS A 514 -6.08 4.08 -14.86
CA LYS A 514 -5.22 3.23 -14.04
C LYS A 514 -4.12 2.54 -14.84
N LEU A 515 -4.39 2.21 -16.09
CA LEU A 515 -3.38 1.65 -16.98
C LEU A 515 -2.34 2.69 -17.41
N TRP A 516 -2.72 3.96 -17.60
CA TRP A 516 -1.75 4.98 -18.01
C TRP A 516 -1.00 5.60 -16.84
N ASP A 517 -1.75 6.00 -15.81
CA ASP A 517 -1.17 6.78 -14.73
C ASP A 517 -0.35 5.95 -13.76
N TYR A 518 -0.63 4.65 -13.66
CA TYR A 518 0.00 3.78 -12.69
C TYR A 518 0.74 2.61 -13.32
N TRP A 519 0.05 1.81 -14.12
CA TRP A 519 0.59 0.56 -14.64
C TRP A 519 1.72 0.76 -15.64
N CYS A 520 1.51 1.58 -16.67
CA CYS A 520 2.53 1.84 -17.68
C CYS A 520 3.79 2.47 -17.12
N PRO A 521 3.74 3.57 -16.35
CA PRO A 521 4.92 4.16 -15.74
C PRO A 521 5.72 3.17 -14.89
N TYR A 522 5.04 2.29 -14.16
CA TYR A 522 5.71 1.26 -13.37
C TYR A 522 6.51 0.27 -14.21
N PHE A 523 5.94 -0.19 -15.32
CA PHE A 523 6.62 -1.17 -16.17
C PHE A 523 7.62 -0.57 -17.14
N LEU A 524 7.55 0.73 -17.46
CA LEU A 524 8.53 1.43 -18.29
C LEU A 524 9.91 1.50 -17.63
N VAL A 525 9.99 1.59 -16.31
CA VAL A 525 11.27 1.74 -15.61
C VAL A 525 12.19 0.52 -15.76
N PHE A 526 11.65 -0.68 -16.01
CA PHE A 526 12.45 -1.90 -16.07
C PHE A 526 13.30 -1.99 -17.35
N PRO A 527 12.75 -1.90 -18.57
CA PRO A 527 13.58 -1.87 -19.77
C PRO A 527 14.43 -0.61 -19.83
N ALA A 528 13.95 0.54 -19.36
CA ALA A 528 14.75 1.75 -19.25
C ALA A 528 15.93 1.57 -18.28
N GLY A 529 15.70 0.98 -17.12
CA GLY A 529 16.73 0.62 -16.16
C GLY A 529 17.78 -0.33 -16.74
N PHE A 530 17.35 -1.26 -17.58
CA PHE A 530 18.25 -2.18 -18.27
C PHE A 530 19.16 -1.46 -19.29
N ALA A 531 18.61 -0.53 -20.08
CA ALA A 531 19.42 0.27 -20.99
C ALA A 531 20.53 1.06 -20.27
N VAL A 532 20.17 1.70 -19.17
CA VAL A 532 21.12 2.48 -18.35
C VAL A 532 22.13 1.56 -17.65
N ALA A 533 21.70 0.37 -17.18
CA ALA A 533 22.58 -0.61 -16.55
C ALA A 533 23.69 -1.08 -17.49
N LEU A 534 23.38 -1.32 -18.75
CA LEU A 534 24.39 -1.71 -19.74
C LEU A 534 25.48 -0.64 -19.96
N ALA A 535 25.11 0.62 -19.83
CA ALA A 535 26.06 1.71 -19.87
C ALA A 535 26.83 1.83 -18.54
N TYR A 536 26.11 1.73 -17.41
CA TYR A 536 26.67 1.77 -16.07
C TYR A 536 27.80 0.75 -15.87
N ASP A 537 27.57 -0.50 -16.27
CA ASP A 537 28.56 -1.60 -16.12
C ASP A 537 29.82 -1.41 -16.96
N ARG A 538 29.76 -0.50 -17.95
CA ARG A 538 30.91 -0.22 -18.87
C ARG A 538 31.65 1.07 -18.55
N TRP A 539 31.09 1.95 -17.72
CA TRP A 539 31.65 3.27 -17.50
C TRP A 539 32.61 3.31 -16.30
N SER A 540 33.52 4.30 -16.34
CA SER A 540 34.41 4.60 -15.21
C SER A 540 33.64 5.24 -14.05
N GLY A 541 34.22 5.20 -12.83
CA GLY A 541 33.63 5.76 -11.63
C GLY A 541 33.10 7.20 -11.76
N PRO A 542 33.83 8.16 -12.38
CA PRO A 542 33.34 9.52 -12.60
C PRO A 542 32.08 9.61 -13.47
N ALA A 543 32.01 8.79 -14.55
CA ALA A 543 30.85 8.74 -15.42
C ALA A 543 29.62 8.12 -14.70
N VAL A 544 29.84 7.07 -13.92
CA VAL A 544 28.81 6.46 -13.06
C VAL A 544 28.29 7.48 -12.06
N PHE A 545 29.18 8.22 -11.38
CA PHE A 545 28.77 9.29 -10.47
C PHE A 545 27.91 10.34 -11.16
N PHE A 546 28.31 10.81 -12.35
CA PHE A 546 27.53 11.78 -13.12
C PHE A 546 26.14 11.25 -13.48
N VAL A 547 26.01 10.02 -13.92
CA VAL A 547 24.72 9.39 -14.23
C VAL A 547 23.84 9.29 -12.99
N LEU A 548 24.37 8.81 -11.88
CA LEU A 548 23.62 8.71 -10.63
C LEU A 548 23.14 10.07 -10.15
N MET A 549 24.00 11.11 -10.24
CA MET A 549 23.61 12.47 -9.88
C MET A 549 22.50 13.00 -10.82
N THR A 550 22.60 12.75 -12.13
CA THR A 550 21.53 13.14 -13.06
C THR A 550 20.20 12.46 -12.73
N LEU A 551 20.23 11.16 -12.45
CA LEU A 551 19.02 10.41 -12.06
C LEU A 551 18.42 10.92 -10.74
N LEU A 552 19.24 11.42 -9.83
CA LEU A 552 18.79 11.99 -8.55
C LEU A 552 18.34 13.45 -8.67
N ILE A 553 18.97 14.22 -9.56
CA ILE A 553 18.65 15.66 -9.74
C ILE A 553 17.33 15.82 -10.52
N TYR A 554 17.06 14.98 -11.51
CA TYR A 554 15.89 15.13 -12.36
C TYR A 554 14.55 15.18 -11.58
N PRO A 555 14.28 14.31 -10.61
CA PRO A 555 13.12 14.43 -9.74
C PRO A 555 13.02 15.77 -9.02
N TRP A 556 14.16 16.36 -8.69
CA TRP A 556 14.25 17.66 -8.04
C TRP A 556 14.10 18.84 -9.02
N TYR A 557 14.43 18.66 -10.29
CA TYR A 557 14.30 19.69 -11.30
C TYR A 557 12.86 19.89 -11.78
N GLN A 558 12.10 18.82 -11.94
CA GLN A 558 10.66 18.89 -12.25
C GLN A 558 9.84 19.65 -11.18
N ILE A 559 10.45 19.92 -10.06
CA ILE A 559 9.94 20.74 -8.96
C ILE A 559 9.69 22.21 -9.35
N SER A 560 10.31 22.70 -10.40
CA SER A 560 10.43 24.12 -10.63
C SER A 560 9.48 24.70 -11.68
N ASP A 561 8.67 23.86 -12.31
CA ASP A 561 7.68 24.35 -13.27
C ASP A 561 6.37 24.66 -12.53
N PRO A 562 5.91 25.93 -12.51
CA PRO A 562 4.63 26.28 -11.91
C PRO A 562 3.53 25.78 -12.85
N VAL A 563 3.23 24.49 -12.78
CA VAL A 563 2.14 23.91 -13.55
C VAL A 563 0.83 24.14 -12.84
N ASP A 564 -0.19 24.43 -13.63
CA ASP A 564 -1.58 24.68 -13.31
C ASP A 564 -2.08 24.05 -11.99
N TYR A 565 -2.65 24.90 -11.16
CA TYR A 565 -3.17 24.58 -9.82
C TYR A 565 -4.26 23.50 -9.77
N ASP A 566 -4.88 23.18 -10.89
CA ASP A 566 -5.94 22.17 -11.01
C ASP A 566 -5.41 20.74 -11.19
N SER A 567 -4.13 20.56 -11.45
CA SER A 567 -3.56 19.23 -11.58
C SER A 567 -3.00 18.73 -10.24
N VAL A 568 -3.47 17.60 -9.77
CA VAL A 568 -3.01 16.85 -8.58
C VAL A 568 -1.53 16.39 -8.70
N GLU A 569 -0.79 16.89 -9.66
CA GLU A 569 0.54 16.42 -10.09
C GLU A 569 1.69 17.30 -9.60
N HIS A 570 1.61 17.78 -8.36
CA HIS A 570 2.69 18.55 -7.77
C HIS A 570 3.95 17.69 -7.55
N SER A 571 5.10 18.32 -7.73
CA SER A 571 6.40 17.69 -7.40
C SER A 571 6.46 17.31 -5.92
N ILE A 572 7.35 16.39 -5.57
CA ILE A 572 7.60 15.96 -4.17
C ILE A 572 7.80 17.16 -3.26
N THR A 573 8.50 18.21 -3.73
CA THR A 573 8.80 19.38 -2.92
C THR A 573 7.62 20.34 -2.81
N GLU A 574 6.79 20.44 -3.83
CA GLU A 574 5.53 21.22 -3.77
C GLU A 574 4.54 20.57 -2.82
N GLN A 575 4.40 19.25 -2.87
CA GLN A 575 3.61 18.53 -1.89
C GLN A 575 4.16 18.72 -0.47
N TRP A 576 5.46 18.75 -0.34
CA TRP A 576 6.14 19.04 0.93
C TRP A 576 5.79 20.43 1.44
N ALA A 577 5.93 21.44 0.58
CA ALA A 577 5.58 22.83 0.90
C ALA A 577 4.09 22.96 1.21
N PHE A 578 3.24 22.37 0.38
CA PHE A 578 1.78 22.37 0.57
C PHE A 578 1.37 21.70 1.88
N ASN A 579 1.94 20.56 2.22
CA ASN A 579 1.57 19.85 3.44
C ASN A 579 2.14 20.50 4.70
N LEU A 580 3.34 21.07 4.63
CA LEU A 580 3.88 21.90 5.72
C LEU A 580 3.03 23.15 5.92
N GLN A 581 2.59 23.79 4.84
CA GLN A 581 1.72 24.94 4.90
C GLN A 581 0.32 24.54 5.40
N THR A 582 -0.25 23.47 4.92
CA THR A 582 -1.54 22.95 5.39
C THR A 582 -1.47 22.51 6.85
N ALA A 583 -0.37 21.88 7.27
CA ALA A 583 -0.13 21.59 8.66
C ALA A 583 -0.01 22.89 9.48
N ALA A 584 0.71 23.90 9.00
CA ALA A 584 0.87 25.16 9.68
C ALA A 584 -0.41 25.99 9.74
N GLU A 585 -1.14 26.10 8.63
CA GLU A 585 -2.31 26.97 8.50
C GLU A 585 -3.61 26.27 8.85
N GLY A 586 -3.80 25.04 8.43
CA GLY A 586 -5.03 24.28 8.65
C GLY A 586 -5.16 23.72 10.06
N TYR A 587 -4.08 23.27 10.66
CA TYR A 587 -4.05 22.75 12.02
C TYR A 587 -3.99 23.83 13.09
N TRP A 588 -3.35 24.95 12.77
CA TRP A 588 -2.95 25.95 13.76
C TRP A 588 -3.76 27.24 13.66
N SER A 589 -4.36 27.52 12.52
CA SER A 589 -5.13 28.77 12.33
C SER A 589 -6.53 28.75 12.92
N GLY A 590 -6.94 27.66 13.55
CA GLY A 590 -8.27 27.54 14.14
C GLY A 590 -9.39 27.36 13.10
N HIS A 591 -9.07 27.18 11.84
CA HIS A 591 -10.06 26.84 10.81
C HIS A 591 -10.55 25.41 11.06
N SER A 592 -11.80 25.27 11.44
CA SER A 592 -12.47 24.02 11.84
C SER A 592 -12.46 22.95 10.75
N ASP A 593 -12.43 23.37 9.52
CA ASP A 593 -12.61 22.57 8.30
C ASP A 593 -11.40 21.69 7.94
N ARG A 594 -10.25 21.82 8.62
CA ARG A 594 -9.02 21.10 8.31
C ARG A 594 -8.37 20.41 9.50
N ARG A 595 -9.11 20.25 10.60
CA ARG A 595 -8.61 19.54 11.78
C ARG A 595 -8.72 18.04 11.60
N TRP A 596 -7.59 17.40 11.42
CA TRP A 596 -7.48 15.94 11.29
C TRP A 596 -7.19 15.22 12.61
N THR A 597 -6.94 15.97 13.66
CA THR A 597 -6.82 15.48 15.02
C THR A 597 -7.90 16.10 15.87
N PHE A 598 -8.36 15.37 16.87
CA PHE A 598 -9.23 15.96 17.87
C PHE A 598 -8.55 17.14 18.52
N GLY A 599 -9.20 18.28 18.47
CA GLY A 599 -8.86 19.39 19.34
C GLY A 599 -9.10 19.00 20.80
N VAL A 600 -8.60 19.83 21.70
CA VAL A 600 -8.87 19.63 23.15
C VAL A 600 -10.36 19.58 23.45
N GLU A 601 -11.16 20.19 22.60
CA GLU A 601 -12.62 20.32 22.75
C GLU A 601 -13.40 19.05 22.35
N GLU A 602 -12.88 18.27 21.39
CA GLU A 602 -13.50 17.00 20.96
C GLU A 602 -13.10 15.80 21.84
N ARG A 603 -12.03 15.92 22.60
CA ARG A 603 -11.54 14.82 23.43
C ARG A 603 -12.58 14.27 24.41
N PRO A 604 -13.39 15.10 25.10
CA PRO A 604 -14.47 14.60 25.95
C PRO A 604 -15.54 13.80 25.19
N LEU A 605 -15.80 14.14 23.91
CA LEU A 605 -16.70 13.38 23.05
C LEU A 605 -16.15 11.98 22.79
N ILE A 606 -14.88 11.88 22.44
CA ILE A 606 -14.25 10.60 22.15
C ILE A 606 -14.21 9.70 23.37
N ASP A 607 -13.74 10.22 24.52
CA ASP A 607 -13.69 9.46 25.77
C ASP A 607 -15.09 8.94 26.17
N LEU A 608 -16.13 9.69 25.83
CA LEU A 608 -17.51 9.28 26.08
C LEU A 608 -17.97 8.21 25.08
N LEU A 609 -17.71 8.39 23.78
CA LEU A 609 -18.06 7.41 22.75
C LEU A 609 -17.36 6.08 22.99
N GLU A 610 -16.08 6.07 23.40
CA GLU A 610 -15.38 4.85 23.80
C GLU A 610 -16.07 4.14 24.98
N LYS A 611 -16.56 4.89 25.98
CA LYS A 611 -17.33 4.31 27.08
C LYS A 611 -18.67 3.73 26.63
N GLU A 612 -19.34 4.38 25.69
CA GLU A 612 -20.61 3.91 25.13
C GLU A 612 -20.40 2.63 24.28
N ILE A 613 -19.28 2.55 23.54
CA ILE A 613 -18.86 1.34 22.80
C ILE A 613 -18.55 0.21 23.81
N ALA A 614 -17.74 0.49 24.81
CA ALA A 614 -17.38 -0.50 25.83
C ALA A 614 -18.61 -1.01 26.61
N ALA A 615 -19.64 -0.17 26.79
CA ALA A 615 -20.91 -0.55 27.38
C ALA A 615 -21.83 -1.32 26.42
N GLY A 616 -21.42 -1.48 25.14
CA GLY A 616 -22.22 -2.14 24.12
C GLY A 616 -23.49 -1.37 23.69
N ARG A 617 -23.55 -0.09 23.97
CA ARG A 617 -24.64 0.79 23.51
C ARG A 617 -24.40 1.30 22.09
N ILE A 618 -23.16 1.46 21.70
CA ILE A 618 -22.76 1.72 20.32
C ILE A 618 -22.21 0.43 19.73
N THR A 619 -22.77 0.03 18.61
CA THR A 619 -22.42 -1.19 17.86
C THR A 619 -22.16 -0.83 16.40
N THR A 620 -21.74 -1.80 15.61
CA THR A 620 -21.55 -1.63 14.17
C THR A 620 -22.80 -1.18 13.40
N ALA A 621 -23.99 -1.42 13.94
CA ALA A 621 -25.27 -1.01 13.37
C ALA A 621 -25.78 0.35 13.93
N THR A 622 -25.00 1.02 14.76
CA THR A 622 -25.40 2.30 15.35
C THR A 622 -25.07 3.43 14.38
N HIS A 623 -26.10 4.21 14.05
CA HIS A 623 -25.98 5.46 13.29
C HIS A 623 -26.25 6.64 14.21
N ILE A 624 -25.42 7.65 14.17
CA ILE A 624 -25.56 8.88 14.95
C ILE A 624 -26.14 9.96 14.03
N LEU A 625 -27.25 10.56 14.41
CA LEU A 625 -27.72 11.76 13.73
C LEU A 625 -26.77 12.91 14.05
N HIS A 626 -26.08 13.44 13.05
CA HIS A 626 -25.04 14.43 13.20
C HIS A 626 -25.45 15.79 12.62
N LEU A 627 -25.69 16.76 13.49
CA LEU A 627 -25.99 18.13 13.12
C LEU A 627 -24.67 18.92 13.04
N THR A 628 -24.36 19.43 11.87
CA THR A 628 -23.10 20.16 11.64
C THR A 628 -23.33 21.44 10.83
N HIS A 629 -22.57 22.48 11.13
CA HIS A 629 -22.58 23.71 10.34
C HIS A 629 -21.76 23.60 9.05
N ASP A 630 -20.73 22.77 9.10
CA ASP A 630 -19.77 22.71 8.04
C ASP A 630 -19.86 21.37 7.32
N THR A 631 -20.32 21.45 6.10
CA THR A 631 -20.42 20.34 5.16
C THR A 631 -19.36 20.41 4.11
N SER A 632 -18.28 21.16 4.34
CA SER A 632 -17.10 20.85 3.56
C SER A 632 -16.89 19.34 3.65
N SER A 633 -16.57 18.70 2.54
CA SER A 633 -16.37 17.24 2.43
C SER A 633 -15.49 16.65 3.54
N TRP A 634 -14.84 17.49 4.29
CA TRP A 634 -13.89 17.19 5.35
C TRP A 634 -14.54 16.97 6.72
N SER A 635 -15.45 17.83 7.16
CA SER A 635 -16.09 17.70 8.48
C SER A 635 -16.98 16.47 8.56
N LEU A 636 -17.64 16.11 7.46
CA LEU A 636 -18.51 14.93 7.38
C LEU A 636 -17.73 13.61 7.36
N VAL A 637 -16.51 13.62 6.84
CA VAL A 637 -15.65 12.44 6.82
C VAL A 637 -14.81 12.34 8.09
N GLN A 638 -14.59 13.46 8.79
CA GLN A 638 -13.76 13.52 9.98
C GLN A 638 -14.31 12.66 11.12
N PHE A 639 -15.61 12.70 11.37
CA PHE A 639 -16.21 11.94 12.46
C PHE A 639 -16.04 10.42 12.29
N PRO A 640 -16.40 9.78 11.16
CA PRO A 640 -16.11 8.36 10.91
C PRO A 640 -14.62 8.02 10.91
N ILE A 641 -13.75 8.89 10.40
CA ILE A 641 -12.29 8.66 10.39
C ILE A 641 -11.75 8.58 11.82
N LEU A 642 -12.29 9.37 12.73
CA LEU A 642 -11.78 9.47 14.08
C LEU A 642 -12.42 8.45 15.02
N THR A 643 -13.66 8.06 14.78
CA THR A 643 -14.45 7.20 15.69
C THR A 643 -14.75 5.81 15.13
N GLY A 644 -14.78 5.65 13.80
CA GLY A 644 -15.28 4.45 13.13
C GLY A 644 -16.80 4.24 13.25
N ILE A 645 -17.54 5.24 13.74
CA ILE A 645 -19.00 5.18 13.91
C ILE A 645 -19.66 5.83 12.70
N ASP A 646 -20.71 5.21 12.17
CA ASP A 646 -21.49 5.79 11.09
C ASP A 646 -22.31 6.98 11.60
N ASP A 647 -22.33 8.04 10.80
CA ASP A 647 -23.17 9.20 11.02
C ASP A 647 -24.15 9.44 9.87
N ASP A 648 -25.22 10.15 10.22
CA ASP A 648 -26.28 10.57 9.33
C ASP A 648 -26.35 12.11 9.38
N PRO A 649 -25.57 12.79 8.51
CA PRO A 649 -25.35 14.22 8.65
C PRO A 649 -26.52 15.07 8.16
N ILE A 650 -26.85 16.09 8.96
CA ILE A 650 -27.74 17.20 8.59
C ILE A 650 -26.94 18.50 8.63
N GLU A 651 -26.91 19.19 7.51
CA GLU A 651 -26.27 20.49 7.37
C GLU A 651 -27.18 21.61 7.82
N VAL A 652 -26.70 22.43 8.75
CA VAL A 652 -27.47 23.54 9.31
C VAL A 652 -27.55 24.68 8.30
N ASP A 653 -26.45 24.99 7.60
CA ASP A 653 -26.38 26.05 6.58
C ASP A 653 -26.24 25.44 5.16
N HIS A 654 -27.20 24.63 4.81
CA HIS A 654 -27.19 23.81 3.61
C HIS A 654 -26.91 24.59 2.31
N HIS A 655 -25.79 24.28 1.65
CA HIS A 655 -25.46 24.80 0.34
C HIS A 655 -25.69 23.73 -0.73
N PRO A 656 -26.65 23.90 -1.66
CA PRO A 656 -27.03 22.85 -2.63
C PRO A 656 -25.87 22.37 -3.49
N ASP A 657 -24.82 23.17 -3.69
CA ASP A 657 -23.65 22.80 -4.48
C ASP A 657 -22.75 21.78 -3.79
N ASN A 658 -22.81 21.65 -2.46
CA ASN A 658 -22.02 20.66 -1.70
C ASN A 658 -22.58 19.23 -1.81
N LEU A 659 -23.86 19.08 -2.16
CA LEU A 659 -24.51 17.77 -2.34
C LEU A 659 -23.89 16.90 -3.43
N TYR A 660 -23.29 17.53 -4.43
CA TYR A 660 -22.74 16.80 -5.58
C TYR A 660 -21.51 15.96 -5.20
N GLN A 661 -20.75 16.41 -4.23
CA GLN A 661 -19.53 15.71 -3.77
C GLN A 661 -19.80 14.56 -2.81
N MET A 662 -20.99 14.51 -2.17
CA MET A 662 -21.30 13.56 -1.10
C MET A 662 -22.35 12.50 -1.45
N GLY A 663 -22.65 12.29 -2.73
CA GLY A 663 -23.57 11.24 -3.17
C GLY A 663 -25.00 11.35 -2.64
N GLY A 664 -25.45 12.57 -2.27
CA GLY A 664 -26.83 12.84 -1.86
C GLY A 664 -27.17 12.39 -0.44
N ARG A 665 -26.20 12.08 0.43
CA ARG A 665 -26.45 11.66 1.82
C ARG A 665 -26.59 12.80 2.81
N VAL A 666 -26.09 13.99 2.49
CA VAL A 666 -26.24 15.16 3.36
C VAL A 666 -27.66 15.68 3.23
N ARG A 667 -28.35 15.76 4.35
CA ARG A 667 -29.71 16.28 4.43
C ARG A 667 -29.71 17.72 4.90
N GLY A 668 -30.67 18.52 4.44
CA GLY A 668 -30.84 19.89 4.89
C GLY A 668 -31.71 19.98 6.14
N MET A 669 -31.74 21.16 6.76
CA MET A 669 -32.54 21.45 7.96
C MET A 669 -34.03 21.16 7.81
N SER A 670 -34.60 21.17 6.61
CA SER A 670 -36.00 20.78 6.36
C SER A 670 -36.31 19.34 6.76
N GLU A 671 -35.32 18.48 6.83
CA GLU A 671 -35.48 17.08 7.23
C GLU A 671 -35.23 16.80 8.72
N LEU A 672 -34.73 17.80 9.45
CA LEU A 672 -34.36 17.64 10.86
C LEU A 672 -35.52 17.08 11.72
N SER A 673 -36.71 17.61 11.57
CA SER A 673 -37.86 17.17 12.36
C SER A 673 -38.22 15.71 12.11
N ALA A 674 -38.13 15.27 10.85
CA ALA A 674 -38.35 13.87 10.47
C ALA A 674 -37.23 12.96 11.00
N ALA A 675 -35.99 13.41 10.92
CA ALA A 675 -34.83 12.67 11.40
C ALA A 675 -34.87 12.48 12.95
N VAL A 676 -35.20 13.51 13.67
CA VAL A 676 -35.39 13.42 15.15
C VAL A 676 -36.59 12.55 15.50
N ALA A 677 -37.71 12.65 14.75
CA ALA A 677 -38.89 11.82 14.95
C ALA A 677 -38.63 10.32 14.68
N ALA A 678 -37.63 9.98 13.86
CA ALA A 678 -37.19 8.61 13.65
C ALA A 678 -36.50 8.01 14.89
N ARG A 679 -36.25 8.81 15.93
CA ARG A 679 -35.66 8.42 17.22
C ARG A 679 -34.30 7.69 17.06
N PRO A 680 -33.27 8.32 16.42
CA PRO A 680 -31.96 7.73 16.34
C PRO A 680 -31.41 7.43 17.75
N PRO A 681 -30.50 6.44 17.89
CA PRO A 681 -29.95 6.09 19.21
C PRO A 681 -29.14 7.24 19.83
N TYR A 682 -28.49 8.06 19.01
CA TYR A 682 -27.74 9.24 19.41
C TYR A 682 -27.99 10.41 18.47
N ILE A 683 -27.94 11.63 19.03
CA ILE A 683 -27.91 12.88 18.27
C ILE A 683 -26.67 13.64 18.71
N LEU A 684 -25.75 13.90 17.76
CA LEU A 684 -24.58 14.74 17.92
C LEU A 684 -24.86 16.10 17.29
N GLU A 685 -24.75 17.14 18.09
CA GLU A 685 -24.83 18.52 17.63
C GLU A 685 -23.45 19.15 17.74
N GLN A 686 -22.84 19.40 16.61
CA GLN A 686 -21.52 20.04 16.46
C GLN A 686 -21.71 21.39 15.80
N VAL A 687 -22.30 22.33 16.56
CA VAL A 687 -22.76 23.62 16.08
C VAL A 687 -22.44 24.70 17.11
N PRO A 688 -21.91 25.88 16.69
CA PRO A 688 -21.73 27.01 17.60
C PRO A 688 -23.04 27.42 18.28
N PRO A 689 -22.99 28.01 19.48
CA PRO A 689 -24.21 28.55 20.10
C PRO A 689 -24.85 29.65 19.22
N PRO A 690 -26.20 29.73 19.17
CA PRO A 690 -27.16 28.93 19.93
C PRO A 690 -27.32 27.50 19.38
N ALA A 691 -27.73 26.57 20.27
CA ALA A 691 -28.06 25.20 19.91
C ALA A 691 -29.17 25.14 18.84
N VAL A 692 -29.04 24.31 17.84
CA VAL A 692 -30.04 24.15 16.77
C VAL A 692 -31.29 23.47 17.32
N LEU A 693 -31.13 22.50 18.21
CA LEU A 693 -32.23 21.82 18.85
C LEU A 693 -32.91 22.67 19.96
N GLY A 694 -32.26 23.75 20.43
CA GLY A 694 -32.74 24.62 21.46
C GLY A 694 -32.82 23.97 22.85
N GLU A 695 -33.66 22.94 22.98
CA GLU A 695 -33.82 22.14 24.18
C GLU A 695 -33.51 20.66 23.92
N THR A 696 -33.24 19.92 24.99
CA THR A 696 -33.03 18.47 24.91
C THR A 696 -34.29 17.80 24.32
N PRO A 697 -34.14 17.03 23.21
CA PRO A 697 -35.30 16.39 22.60
C PRO A 697 -36.00 15.43 23.54
N ALA A 698 -37.34 15.34 23.45
CA ALA A 698 -38.12 14.47 24.31
C ALA A 698 -37.69 12.99 24.14
N GLY A 699 -37.40 12.32 25.24
CA GLY A 699 -36.93 10.93 25.26
C GLY A 699 -35.43 10.79 25.05
N TYR A 700 -34.67 11.86 25.29
CA TYR A 700 -33.20 11.83 25.26
C TYR A 700 -32.61 12.45 26.54
N ASP A 701 -31.46 11.90 26.92
CA ASP A 701 -30.60 12.44 27.95
C ASP A 701 -29.42 13.18 27.29
N GLN A 702 -29.16 14.42 27.66
CA GLN A 702 -27.95 15.12 27.27
C GLN A 702 -26.77 14.59 28.10
N ILE A 703 -25.89 13.81 27.47
CA ILE A 703 -24.76 13.13 28.11
C ILE A 703 -23.44 13.87 27.96
N LEU A 704 -23.37 14.82 27.02
CA LEU A 704 -22.22 15.73 26.85
C LEU A 704 -22.73 17.14 26.51
N ASN A 705 -22.04 18.14 27.08
CA ASN A 705 -22.16 19.53 26.69
C ASN A 705 -20.82 20.21 26.89
N SER A 706 -20.10 20.48 25.79
CA SER A 706 -18.83 21.19 25.79
C SER A 706 -18.88 22.33 24.78
N GLY A 707 -19.66 23.36 25.07
CA GLY A 707 -19.80 24.53 24.22
C GLY A 707 -20.48 24.25 22.88
N TYR A 708 -19.72 24.01 21.82
CA TYR A 708 -20.27 23.74 20.50
C TYR A 708 -20.54 22.25 20.23
N ILE A 709 -20.15 21.33 21.13
CA ILE A 709 -20.42 19.89 21.02
C ILE A 709 -21.40 19.47 22.07
N ARG A 710 -22.55 18.91 21.62
CA ARG A 710 -23.58 18.35 22.49
C ARG A 710 -23.93 16.96 21.98
N LEU A 711 -23.92 15.99 22.87
CA LEU A 711 -24.35 14.62 22.59
C LEU A 711 -25.55 14.24 23.39
N TYR A 712 -26.57 13.79 22.70
CA TYR A 712 -27.82 13.31 23.30
C TYR A 712 -27.93 11.81 23.05
N ARG A 713 -28.24 11.07 24.09
CA ARG A 713 -28.47 9.63 24.03
C ARG A 713 -29.95 9.35 24.33
N ARG A 714 -30.56 8.46 23.56
CA ARG A 714 -31.92 8.02 23.78
C ARG A 714 -32.02 7.33 25.15
N ASP A 715 -33.05 7.71 25.97
CA ASP A 715 -33.23 7.30 27.36
C ASP A 715 -33.47 5.80 27.53
N ASP A 716 -34.08 5.14 26.53
CA ASP A 716 -34.39 3.70 26.52
C ASP A 716 -33.22 2.81 26.05
N LEU A 717 -32.07 3.40 25.72
CA LEU A 717 -30.92 2.66 25.15
C LEU A 717 -30.20 1.84 26.23
N ALA A 718 -30.49 0.53 26.27
CA ALA A 718 -29.91 -0.38 27.24
C ALA A 718 -28.44 -0.72 26.92
N ALA A 719 -27.62 -0.84 27.96
CA ALA A 719 -26.29 -1.38 27.83
C ALA A 719 -26.36 -2.89 27.53
N THR A 720 -25.67 -3.31 26.49
CA THR A 720 -25.52 -4.73 26.14
C THR A 720 -24.02 -5.06 26.18
N PRO A 721 -23.47 -5.41 27.34
CA PRO A 721 -22.04 -5.63 27.47
C PRO A 721 -21.59 -6.73 26.53
N ALA A 722 -20.51 -6.44 25.79
CA ALA A 722 -19.90 -7.35 24.83
C ALA A 722 -19.40 -8.63 25.54
N ARG A 723 -20.18 -9.71 25.45
CA ARG A 723 -19.93 -10.96 26.19
C ARG A 723 -18.79 -11.81 25.63
N HIS A 724 -18.30 -11.59 24.41
CA HIS A 724 -17.55 -12.65 23.73
C HIS A 724 -16.06 -12.38 23.52
N ASN A 725 -15.62 -11.15 23.35
CA ASN A 725 -14.23 -10.89 22.90
C ASN A 725 -13.19 -11.23 23.97
N PHE A 726 -13.49 -11.02 25.25
CA PHE A 726 -12.56 -11.25 26.35
C PHE A 726 -12.24 -12.75 26.56
N ILE A 727 -13.25 -13.62 26.47
CA ILE A 727 -13.07 -15.08 26.67
C ILE A 727 -12.24 -15.65 25.55
N TYR A 728 -12.52 -15.33 24.29
CA TYR A 728 -11.79 -15.85 23.13
C TYR A 728 -10.34 -15.34 23.09
N SER A 729 -10.10 -14.06 23.39
CA SER A 729 -8.75 -13.50 23.47
C SER A 729 -7.92 -14.18 24.56
N ASN A 730 -8.51 -14.46 25.70
CA ASN A 730 -7.85 -15.21 26.78
C ASN A 730 -7.58 -16.66 26.37
N LEU A 731 -8.49 -17.32 25.66
CA LEU A 731 -8.26 -18.67 25.14
C LEU A 731 -7.09 -18.71 24.14
N VAL A 732 -6.99 -17.72 23.23
CA VAL A 732 -5.85 -17.60 22.32
C VAL A 732 -4.55 -17.37 23.09
N ALA A 733 -4.56 -16.49 24.10
CA ALA A 733 -3.40 -16.26 24.95
C ALA A 733 -2.98 -17.52 25.71
N ILE A 734 -3.94 -18.27 26.26
CA ILE A 734 -3.69 -19.54 26.92
C ILE A 734 -3.12 -20.58 25.95
N ALA A 735 -3.71 -20.69 24.73
CA ALA A 735 -3.22 -21.59 23.69
C ALA A 735 -1.80 -21.24 23.24
N ALA A 736 -1.48 -19.94 23.12
CA ALA A 736 -0.12 -19.47 22.84
C ALA A 736 0.86 -19.85 23.97
N ILE A 737 0.49 -19.66 25.24
CA ILE A 737 1.31 -20.04 26.39
C ILE A 737 1.55 -21.56 26.41
N ILE A 738 0.50 -22.36 26.16
CA ILE A 738 0.64 -23.84 26.07
C ILE A 738 1.57 -24.21 24.91
N GLY A 739 1.42 -23.56 23.74
CA GLY A 739 2.31 -23.76 22.59
C GLY A 739 3.77 -23.48 22.94
N ILE A 740 4.03 -22.35 23.61
CA ILE A 740 5.35 -21.98 24.11
C ILE A 740 5.90 -23.08 25.05
N MET A 741 5.13 -23.53 26.03
CA MET A 741 5.55 -24.57 26.99
C MET A 741 5.85 -25.90 26.28
N VAL A 742 5.06 -26.30 25.27
CA VAL A 742 5.32 -27.53 24.48
C VAL A 742 6.63 -27.41 23.71
N VAL A 743 6.88 -26.27 23.07
CA VAL A 743 8.13 -26.01 22.34
C VAL A 743 9.33 -26.05 23.30
N MET A 744 9.22 -25.40 24.45
CA MET A 744 10.25 -25.39 25.46
C MET A 744 10.57 -26.81 26.00
N ARG A 745 9.53 -27.60 26.24
CA ARG A 745 9.68 -28.99 26.70
C ARG A 745 10.38 -29.88 25.66
N ARG A 746 9.99 -29.76 24.38
CA ARG A 746 10.62 -30.50 23.30
C ARG A 746 12.09 -30.19 23.14
N ARG A 747 12.51 -28.96 23.33
CA ARG A 747 13.94 -28.59 23.27
C ARG A 747 14.74 -29.21 24.42
N ARG A 748 14.24 -29.15 25.67
CA ARG A 748 14.93 -29.77 26.81
C ARG A 748 15.12 -31.27 26.65
N SER A 749 14.14 -31.96 26.05
CA SER A 749 14.28 -33.38 25.72
C SER A 749 15.26 -33.65 24.58
N ALA A 750 15.43 -32.71 23.64
CA ALA A 750 16.40 -32.84 22.55
C ALA A 750 17.85 -32.56 23.00
N ASP A 751 18.01 -31.68 23.98
CA ASP A 751 19.33 -31.36 24.58
C ASP A 751 19.84 -32.43 25.59
N GLY A 752 19.10 -33.55 25.74
CA GLY A 752 19.54 -34.72 26.49
C GLY A 752 19.53 -34.54 28.02
N ASP A 753 18.74 -33.60 28.54
CA ASP A 753 18.61 -33.40 30.00
C ASP A 753 17.79 -34.55 30.63
N PRO A 754 18.43 -35.47 31.39
CA PRO A 754 17.78 -36.65 31.95
C PRO A 754 16.79 -36.31 33.08
N SER A 755 16.68 -35.06 33.51
CA SER A 755 15.80 -34.65 34.61
C SER A 755 14.34 -34.46 34.21
N VAL A 756 13.95 -34.75 32.96
CA VAL A 756 12.62 -34.42 32.36
C VAL A 756 11.87 -35.69 31.86
N VAL A 757 12.34 -36.90 32.21
CA VAL A 757 11.58 -38.15 31.95
C VAL A 757 10.66 -38.50 33.11
#